data_4f0a8659839b9747e008ed9e3af4fe5d
#
_entry.id   4f0a8659839b9747e008ed9e3af4fe5d
#
_cell.length_a   1.000
_cell.length_b   1.000
_cell.length_c   1.000
_cell.angle_alpha   90.00
_cell.angle_beta   90.00
_cell.angle_gamma   90.00
#
_symmetry.space_group_name_H-M   'P 1'
#
loop_
_entity.id
_entity.type
_entity.pdbx_description
1 polymer ?
#
loop_
_entity_poly.entity_id
_entity_poly.type
_entity_poly.pdbx_seq_one_letter_code
_entity_poly.pdbx_strand_id
1 'polypeptide(L)'
;MSEQERSGVKGVNITKEIETSFLDYAMSVIVSRALPDVRDGLKPVHRRILYGMQELGNTADKAYKKSARIVGDVMGKYHPHGDSSIYDAMVRMAQDFSYRYMLVDGHGNFGSVDGDGAAAMRYTESRMSRIAMEMLRDINKDTIDYTDNYDGSEKEPIVLPSRYPNLLVNGAAGIAVGMATNIPPHQLGETIDAVIALSENPAITTEELMEIIPGPDFPTGGLILGRSGIRRAYETGRGSIIIRAKVEIEQKSNGRETILIHELPYQVNKAKLIEKIAELVRDKKIDGITNLRDESDRRGMRVVIEVRKDANANVVLNNLYKQTAMQSSFGINMLSLVNGQPKVMGLKEMLYHYLEHQKVIIRRRTEFELRKAEDRAHILEGLRIALDHIDEIIAIIRGSRSGDEAKPQLMERFNLSERQAQAILDMRLVRLSGLEREKIEAEYQELQILIAELKAILADEAKIIDIIRTEILELKERFNDKRRTEITSGGLEMIEDEDLIPVENSVVTLTHNGYVKRLAANTYRSQKRGGRGVQGMGTNEDDFVEHLMNTSTHDTILFFTSKGKVFRAKGYEIPEFGRTAKGLPIVNLLNIDKGEKVTAMIRVGSFDEDAYFIFTTKTGITKRTPVSQFANIRTNGLIAISLREDDDLISVRLTDGEKQVIIGTRDGMLVRFQEDDIRSMGRTAGGVRGIKLRDGDEVVGMEIVEPGQEILVVTAKGYGKRTSEEEYRLQSRGGVGLKTIQITDKNGPMVAVKTVDGSEDLMLITINGMLIRMDVNDISLIGRSTQGVRLIRLSDEELVATVAKVEKEEESIEEELNEEESIEENDQVEE
;
A
#
# COMPACT_ATOMS: atom_id res chain seq x y z
N MET A 1 -43.64 37.25 -37.57
CA MET A 1 -42.87 37.56 -36.35
C MET A 1 -43.74 37.14 -35.18
N SER A 2 -43.28 36.14 -34.43
CA SER A 2 -44.00 35.65 -33.25
C SER A 2 -43.98 36.71 -32.11
N GLU A 3 -44.92 36.65 -31.19
CA GLU A 3 -44.97 37.58 -30.03
C GLU A 3 -43.66 37.55 -29.21
N GLN A 4 -42.90 36.44 -29.23
CA GLN A 4 -41.60 36.30 -28.63
C GLN A 4 -40.50 37.17 -29.28
N GLU A 5 -40.57 37.49 -30.55
CA GLU A 5 -39.60 38.38 -31.21
C GLU A 5 -39.83 39.85 -30.90
N ARG A 6 -41.00 40.22 -30.38
CA ARG A 6 -41.32 41.59 -29.95
C ARG A 6 -40.91 41.94 -28.51
N SER A 7 -40.67 40.93 -27.66
CA SER A 7 -40.37 41.15 -26.25
C SER A 7 -38.89 41.29 -25.93
N GLY A 8 -37.98 41.00 -26.86
CA GLY A 8 -36.53 40.93 -26.59
C GLY A 8 -36.10 39.78 -25.70
N VAL A 9 -37.06 38.91 -25.34
CA VAL A 9 -36.79 37.72 -24.50
C VAL A 9 -36.50 36.54 -25.40
N LYS A 10 -35.28 36.02 -25.32
CA LYS A 10 -34.85 34.83 -26.04
C LYS A 10 -35.10 33.60 -25.17
N GLY A 11 -35.96 32.69 -25.61
CA GLY A 11 -36.19 31.43 -24.91
C GLY A 11 -34.93 30.53 -24.97
N VAL A 12 -34.32 30.22 -23.82
CA VAL A 12 -33.15 29.35 -23.72
C VAL A 12 -33.58 28.04 -23.06
N ASN A 13 -33.21 26.92 -23.68
CA ASN A 13 -33.41 25.62 -23.05
C ASN A 13 -32.34 25.43 -21.97
N ILE A 14 -32.77 25.43 -20.71
CA ILE A 14 -31.86 25.35 -19.55
C ILE A 14 -31.00 24.11 -19.56
N THR A 15 -31.52 22.95 -19.98
CA THR A 15 -30.75 21.70 -20.07
C THR A 15 -29.58 21.83 -21.05
N LYS A 16 -29.87 22.35 -22.26
CA LYS A 16 -28.87 22.55 -23.30
C LYS A 16 -27.83 23.59 -22.92
N GLU A 17 -28.21 24.63 -22.24
CA GLU A 17 -27.34 25.69 -21.75
C GLU A 17 -26.41 25.17 -20.67
N ILE A 18 -26.96 24.39 -19.71
CA ILE A 18 -26.15 23.75 -18.65
C ILE A 18 -25.18 22.74 -19.26
N GLU A 19 -25.61 21.89 -20.19
CA GLU A 19 -24.71 20.92 -20.86
C GLU A 19 -23.55 21.62 -21.57
N THR A 20 -23.83 22.68 -22.34
CA THR A 20 -22.81 23.43 -23.09
C THR A 20 -21.86 24.13 -22.14
N SER A 21 -22.37 24.87 -21.16
CA SER A 21 -21.57 25.62 -20.19
C SER A 21 -20.71 24.68 -19.30
N PHE A 22 -21.26 23.50 -18.95
CA PHE A 22 -20.51 22.51 -18.18
C PHE A 22 -19.37 21.86 -19.00
N LEU A 23 -19.62 21.59 -20.28
CA LEU A 23 -18.58 21.07 -21.18
C LEU A 23 -17.46 22.10 -21.35
N ASP A 24 -17.78 23.36 -21.60
CA ASP A 24 -16.80 24.45 -21.74
C ASP A 24 -15.99 24.62 -20.46
N TYR A 25 -16.65 24.61 -19.30
CA TYR A 25 -15.98 24.65 -18.01
C TYR A 25 -15.07 23.43 -17.80
N ALA A 26 -15.57 22.21 -18.06
CA ALA A 26 -14.80 20.98 -17.92
C ALA A 26 -13.55 20.99 -18.82
N MET A 27 -13.71 21.37 -20.08
CA MET A 27 -12.61 21.50 -21.04
C MET A 27 -11.58 22.53 -20.57
N SER A 28 -12.02 23.70 -20.11
CA SER A 28 -11.12 24.71 -19.56
C SER A 28 -10.35 24.22 -18.36
N VAL A 29 -11.00 23.53 -17.41
CA VAL A 29 -10.32 22.98 -16.22
C VAL A 29 -9.33 21.88 -16.59
N ILE A 30 -9.66 21.01 -17.55
CA ILE A 30 -8.80 19.91 -18.00
C ILE A 30 -7.56 20.47 -18.72
N VAL A 31 -7.76 21.30 -19.74
CA VAL A 31 -6.67 21.73 -20.65
C VAL A 31 -5.90 22.92 -20.09
N SER A 32 -6.58 23.88 -19.42
CA SER A 32 -5.98 25.17 -19.07
C SER A 32 -5.76 25.40 -17.58
N ARG A 33 -5.95 24.37 -16.73
CA ARG A 33 -5.80 24.56 -15.28
C ARG A 33 -5.16 23.41 -14.53
N ALA A 34 -5.73 22.19 -14.60
CA ALA A 34 -5.46 21.13 -13.64
C ALA A 34 -4.37 20.15 -14.10
N LEU A 35 -4.26 19.89 -15.40
CA LEU A 35 -3.35 18.86 -15.93
C LEU A 35 -2.04 19.47 -16.46
N PRO A 36 -0.90 18.78 -16.26
CA PRO A 36 0.38 19.17 -16.82
C PRO A 36 0.48 18.75 -18.31
N ASP A 37 1.25 19.48 -19.10
CA ASP A 37 1.67 19.06 -20.44
C ASP A 37 2.80 18.01 -20.31
N VAL A 38 2.74 16.95 -21.13
CA VAL A 38 3.74 15.86 -21.07
C VAL A 38 5.15 16.33 -21.39
N ARG A 39 5.28 17.38 -22.23
CA ARG A 39 6.55 17.88 -22.76
C ARG A 39 7.38 18.64 -21.71
N ASP A 40 6.75 19.54 -20.94
CA ASP A 40 7.45 20.36 -19.92
C ASP A 40 7.04 20.04 -18.48
N GLY A 41 6.01 19.20 -18.30
CA GLY A 41 5.54 18.78 -16.97
C GLY A 41 4.87 19.88 -16.15
N LEU A 42 4.49 21.00 -16.78
CA LEU A 42 3.97 22.16 -16.07
C LEU A 42 2.48 22.35 -16.33
N LYS A 43 1.78 22.78 -15.30
CA LYS A 43 0.45 23.37 -15.44
C LYS A 43 0.60 24.81 -15.94
N PRO A 44 -0.45 25.41 -16.54
CA PRO A 44 -0.38 26.78 -17.05
C PRO A 44 0.10 27.79 -16.01
N VAL A 45 -0.35 27.72 -14.75
CA VAL A 45 0.07 28.65 -13.69
C VAL A 45 1.58 28.57 -13.42
N HIS A 46 2.17 27.37 -13.36
CA HIS A 46 3.61 27.17 -13.13
C HIS A 46 4.42 27.69 -14.32
N ARG A 47 3.98 27.41 -15.53
CA ARG A 47 4.63 27.89 -16.77
C ARG A 47 4.63 29.41 -16.82
N ARG A 48 3.51 30.04 -16.52
CA ARG A 48 3.36 31.51 -16.48
C ARG A 48 4.22 32.16 -15.40
N ILE A 49 4.38 31.51 -14.23
CA ILE A 49 5.27 32.03 -13.18
C ILE A 49 6.74 32.01 -13.65
N LEU A 50 7.22 30.88 -14.20
CA LEU A 50 8.60 30.77 -14.66
C LEU A 50 8.87 31.72 -15.85
N TYR A 51 7.94 31.82 -16.79
CA TYR A 51 8.05 32.74 -17.91
C TYR A 51 8.02 34.22 -17.44
N GLY A 52 7.11 34.57 -16.52
CA GLY A 52 7.07 35.90 -15.94
C GLY A 52 8.37 36.26 -15.19
N MET A 53 8.97 35.31 -14.47
CA MET A 53 10.28 35.52 -13.83
C MET A 53 11.39 35.74 -14.88
N GLN A 54 11.35 35.04 -16.02
CA GLN A 54 12.30 35.24 -17.12
C GLN A 54 12.17 36.61 -17.72
N GLU A 55 10.97 37.09 -18.03
CA GLU A 55 10.69 38.39 -18.59
C GLU A 55 11.10 39.53 -17.60
N LEU A 56 10.91 39.30 -16.31
CA LEU A 56 11.41 40.23 -15.26
C LEU A 56 12.94 40.19 -15.09
N GLY A 57 13.66 39.33 -15.80
CA GLY A 57 15.08 39.09 -15.62
C GLY A 57 15.42 38.64 -14.18
N ASN A 58 14.52 37.86 -13.57
CA ASN A 58 14.66 37.35 -12.19
C ASN A 58 15.33 35.96 -12.16
N THR A 59 16.53 35.92 -12.71
CA THR A 59 17.34 34.70 -12.88
C THR A 59 18.13 34.37 -11.62
N ALA A 60 18.65 33.12 -11.56
CA ALA A 60 19.37 32.61 -10.38
C ALA A 60 20.65 33.37 -10.02
N ASP A 61 21.23 34.08 -10.99
CA ASP A 61 22.44 34.92 -10.80
C ASP A 61 22.13 36.36 -10.34
N LYS A 62 20.86 36.76 -10.32
CA LYS A 62 20.38 38.08 -9.92
C LYS A 62 19.92 38.11 -8.47
N ALA A 63 19.76 39.32 -7.94
CA ALA A 63 19.19 39.54 -6.62
C ALA A 63 17.74 39.06 -6.55
N TYR A 64 17.34 38.64 -5.37
CA TYR A 64 15.95 38.28 -5.10
C TYR A 64 15.00 39.46 -5.32
N LYS A 65 13.80 39.19 -5.76
CA LYS A 65 12.71 40.17 -5.86
C LYS A 65 11.60 39.81 -4.87
N LYS A 66 10.85 40.78 -4.39
CA LYS A 66 9.67 40.57 -3.57
C LYS A 66 8.68 39.63 -4.32
N SER A 67 8.19 38.61 -3.64
CA SER A 67 7.23 37.65 -4.22
C SER A 67 5.99 38.35 -4.75
N ALA A 68 5.52 39.39 -4.05
CA ALA A 68 4.39 40.22 -4.48
C ALA A 68 4.59 40.86 -5.86
N ARG A 69 5.82 41.24 -6.23
CA ARG A 69 6.11 41.81 -7.55
C ARG A 69 5.95 40.78 -8.65
N ILE A 70 6.45 39.56 -8.42
CA ILE A 70 6.34 38.45 -9.38
C ILE A 70 4.86 38.06 -9.58
N VAL A 71 4.15 37.91 -8.45
CA VAL A 71 2.72 37.56 -8.46
C VAL A 71 1.90 38.62 -9.19
N GLY A 72 2.14 39.89 -8.92
CA GLY A 72 1.46 41.02 -9.57
C GLY A 72 1.70 41.07 -11.09
N ASP A 73 2.94 40.87 -11.52
CA ASP A 73 3.30 40.85 -12.96
C ASP A 73 2.66 39.66 -13.70
N VAL A 74 2.73 38.47 -13.11
CA VAL A 74 2.10 37.24 -13.65
C VAL A 74 0.59 37.38 -13.73
N MET A 75 -0.06 37.91 -12.68
CA MET A 75 -1.50 38.12 -12.63
C MET A 75 -1.95 39.13 -13.68
N GLY A 76 -1.23 40.22 -13.82
CA GLY A 76 -1.59 41.30 -14.74
C GLY A 76 -1.40 40.94 -16.21
N LYS A 77 -0.35 40.17 -16.53
CA LYS A 77 0.01 39.87 -17.93
C LYS A 77 -0.51 38.52 -18.43
N TYR A 78 -0.53 37.47 -17.58
CA TYR A 78 -0.72 36.12 -18.09
C TYR A 78 -1.82 35.32 -17.40
N HIS A 79 -2.04 35.50 -16.08
CA HIS A 79 -2.91 34.62 -15.29
C HIS A 79 -4.00 35.41 -14.54
N PRO A 80 -5.18 35.61 -15.16
CA PRO A 80 -6.25 36.46 -14.65
C PRO A 80 -7.06 35.77 -13.55
N HIS A 81 -6.39 35.33 -12.47
CA HIS A 81 -6.98 34.66 -11.32
C HIS A 81 -6.45 35.30 -10.01
N GLY A 82 -6.98 34.86 -8.86
CA GLY A 82 -6.58 35.40 -7.57
C GLY A 82 -5.09 35.29 -7.29
N ASP A 83 -4.50 36.33 -6.70
CA ASP A 83 -3.11 36.44 -6.34
C ASP A 83 -2.64 35.31 -5.40
N SER A 84 -3.51 34.90 -4.48
CA SER A 84 -3.23 33.79 -3.56
C SER A 84 -2.96 32.48 -4.30
N SER A 85 -3.69 32.18 -5.36
CA SER A 85 -3.49 30.95 -6.14
C SER A 85 -2.14 30.93 -6.86
N ILE A 86 -1.70 32.09 -7.37
CA ILE A 86 -0.39 32.26 -8.01
C ILE A 86 0.72 32.15 -6.96
N TYR A 87 0.54 32.82 -5.82
CA TYR A 87 1.51 32.78 -4.74
C TYR A 87 1.69 31.38 -4.17
N ASP A 88 0.58 30.65 -3.90
CA ASP A 88 0.62 29.27 -3.38
C ASP A 88 1.31 28.32 -4.36
N ALA A 89 1.10 28.49 -5.67
CA ALA A 89 1.80 27.72 -6.69
C ALA A 89 3.31 28.00 -6.65
N MET A 90 3.70 29.28 -6.55
CA MET A 90 5.09 29.69 -6.44
C MET A 90 5.75 29.19 -5.14
N VAL A 91 5.03 29.26 -4.03
CA VAL A 91 5.48 28.74 -2.72
C VAL A 91 5.80 27.26 -2.80
N ARG A 92 4.91 26.45 -3.40
CA ARG A 92 5.15 25.02 -3.56
C ARG A 92 6.39 24.72 -4.38
N MET A 93 6.67 25.50 -5.43
CA MET A 93 7.89 25.33 -6.23
C MET A 93 9.19 25.67 -5.46
N ALA A 94 9.09 26.37 -4.31
CA ALA A 94 10.19 26.73 -3.44
C ALA A 94 10.35 25.81 -2.21
N GLN A 95 9.44 24.84 -2.01
CA GLN A 95 9.45 23.91 -0.87
C GLN A 95 10.24 22.65 -1.18
N ASP A 96 11.29 22.37 -0.42
CA ASP A 96 12.15 21.19 -0.57
C ASP A 96 11.49 19.87 -0.17
N PHE A 97 10.38 19.95 0.57
CA PHE A 97 9.53 18.79 0.92
C PHE A 97 8.36 18.57 -0.04
N SER A 98 8.12 19.49 -0.99
CA SER A 98 7.07 19.40 -2.01
C SER A 98 7.61 19.05 -3.39
N TYR A 99 8.76 19.63 -3.77
CA TYR A 99 9.42 19.44 -5.05
C TYR A 99 10.72 18.66 -4.86
N ARG A 100 10.95 17.64 -5.69
CA ARG A 100 12.20 16.87 -5.65
C ARG A 100 13.40 17.73 -6.09
N TYR A 101 13.16 18.61 -7.09
CA TYR A 101 14.08 19.66 -7.53
C TYR A 101 13.31 20.97 -7.59
N MET A 102 13.60 21.87 -6.66
CA MET A 102 12.90 23.15 -6.56
C MET A 102 13.10 24.02 -7.79
N LEU A 103 12.03 24.62 -8.31
CA LEU A 103 12.07 25.52 -9.46
C LEU A 103 12.19 26.98 -9.04
N VAL A 104 11.84 27.30 -7.82
CA VAL A 104 11.94 28.64 -7.23
C VAL A 104 12.93 28.58 -6.08
N ASP A 105 13.84 29.54 -6.04
CA ASP A 105 14.76 29.79 -4.93
C ASP A 105 14.12 30.88 -4.07
N GLY A 106 13.67 30.48 -2.87
CA GLY A 106 12.92 31.32 -1.94
C GLY A 106 13.79 31.82 -0.79
N HIS A 107 13.59 33.09 -0.40
CA HIS A 107 14.21 33.69 0.76
C HIS A 107 13.15 34.23 1.73
N GLY A 108 13.15 33.72 2.96
CA GLY A 108 12.11 33.96 3.97
C GLY A 108 11.40 32.68 4.38
N ASN A 109 10.18 32.82 4.94
CA ASN A 109 9.37 31.69 5.36
C ASN A 109 8.44 31.24 4.22
N PHE A 110 8.71 30.09 3.62
CA PHE A 110 7.91 29.44 2.59
C PHE A 110 7.11 28.22 3.12
N GLY A 111 6.86 28.17 4.43
CA GLY A 111 6.17 27.05 5.08
C GLY A 111 7.11 25.95 5.55
N SER A 112 6.56 24.97 6.22
CA SER A 112 7.30 23.82 6.76
C SER A 112 6.54 22.51 6.60
N VAL A 113 7.24 21.39 6.85
CA VAL A 113 6.64 20.05 6.87
C VAL A 113 5.61 19.87 8.01
N ASP A 114 5.59 20.79 8.98
CA ASP A 114 4.60 20.85 10.06
C ASP A 114 3.25 21.42 9.59
N GLY A 115 3.22 21.94 8.35
CA GLY A 115 2.01 22.50 7.76
C GLY A 115 1.84 23.99 8.06
N ASP A 116 2.88 24.65 8.55
CA ASP A 116 2.90 26.11 8.63
C ASP A 116 2.78 26.71 7.24
N GLY A 117 1.92 27.71 7.11
CA GLY A 117 1.77 28.46 5.87
C GLY A 117 2.98 29.34 5.58
N ALA A 118 3.19 29.68 4.31
CA ALA A 118 4.17 30.69 3.94
C ALA A 118 3.80 32.06 4.52
N ALA A 119 4.80 32.86 4.81
CA ALA A 119 4.58 34.29 5.16
C ALA A 119 3.92 35.02 3.97
N ALA A 120 3.20 36.10 4.25
CA ALA A 120 2.57 36.90 3.20
C ALA A 120 3.60 37.35 2.14
N MET A 121 3.20 37.38 0.87
CA MET A 121 4.09 37.65 -0.29
C MET A 121 4.85 38.99 -0.24
N ARG A 122 4.40 39.92 0.58
CA ARG A 122 5.11 41.20 0.82
C ARG A 122 6.37 41.02 1.67
N TYR A 123 6.50 39.93 2.42
CA TYR A 123 7.66 39.63 3.25
C TYR A 123 8.64 38.68 2.57
N THR A 124 8.17 37.73 1.80
CA THR A 124 9.02 36.75 1.11
C THR A 124 9.65 37.34 -0.15
N GLU A 125 10.80 36.79 -0.51
CA GLU A 125 11.52 37.11 -1.74
C GLU A 125 11.84 35.86 -2.49
N SER A 126 11.88 35.92 -3.83
CA SER A 126 12.10 34.77 -4.68
C SER A 126 12.81 35.12 -5.99
N ARG A 127 13.42 34.11 -6.58
CA ARG A 127 14.03 34.13 -7.91
C ARG A 127 13.96 32.71 -8.50
N MET A 128 14.25 32.57 -9.78
CA MET A 128 14.38 31.21 -10.36
C MET A 128 15.56 30.47 -9.72
N SER A 129 15.39 29.17 -9.53
CA SER A 129 16.49 28.28 -9.19
C SER A 129 17.39 28.04 -10.41
N ARG A 130 18.61 27.54 -10.20
CA ARG A 130 19.53 27.23 -11.31
C ARG A 130 18.98 26.17 -12.27
N ILE A 131 18.29 25.15 -11.76
CA ILE A 131 17.68 24.12 -12.60
C ILE A 131 16.46 24.64 -13.35
N ALA A 132 15.69 25.58 -12.80
CA ALA A 132 14.58 26.21 -13.50
C ALA A 132 15.01 27.00 -14.74
N MET A 133 16.23 27.57 -14.73
CA MET A 133 16.78 28.25 -15.92
C MET A 133 16.98 27.29 -17.11
N GLU A 134 17.20 26.01 -16.84
CA GLU A 134 17.31 24.99 -17.89
C GLU A 134 15.94 24.63 -18.52
N MET A 135 14.83 24.92 -17.84
CA MET A 135 13.49 24.83 -18.41
C MET A 135 13.24 25.87 -19.50
N LEU A 136 13.88 27.05 -19.39
CA LEU A 136 13.67 28.21 -20.25
C LEU A 136 14.82 28.43 -21.24
N ARG A 137 15.87 27.60 -21.17
CA ARG A 137 17.04 27.77 -22.01
C ARG A 137 16.66 27.70 -23.48
N ASP A 138 17.24 28.58 -24.27
CA ASP A 138 16.98 28.73 -25.71
C ASP A 138 15.54 29.14 -26.10
N ILE A 139 14.72 29.64 -25.15
CA ILE A 139 13.35 30.10 -25.41
C ILE A 139 13.31 31.22 -26.46
N ASN A 140 14.35 32.05 -26.54
CA ASN A 140 14.50 33.18 -27.47
C ASN A 140 15.04 32.78 -28.86
N LYS A 141 15.17 31.47 -29.13
CA LYS A 141 15.68 30.94 -30.40
C LYS A 141 14.59 30.25 -31.24
N ASP A 142 13.39 30.74 -31.19
CA ASP A 142 12.24 30.21 -31.95
C ASP A 142 11.92 28.72 -31.67
N THR A 143 12.31 28.22 -30.54
CA THR A 143 12.23 26.80 -30.17
C THR A 143 10.82 26.32 -29.85
N ILE A 144 9.94 27.22 -29.46
CA ILE A 144 8.55 26.95 -29.04
C ILE A 144 7.57 27.89 -29.71
N ASP A 145 6.28 27.53 -29.64
CA ASP A 145 5.20 28.38 -30.13
C ASP A 145 4.63 29.24 -28.98
N TYR A 146 4.11 30.40 -29.38
CA TYR A 146 3.49 31.37 -28.49
C TYR A 146 2.00 31.52 -28.86
N THR A 147 1.20 31.82 -27.87
CA THR A 147 -0.22 32.20 -28.04
C THR A 147 -0.47 33.55 -27.40
N ASP A 148 -1.57 34.18 -27.78
CA ASP A 148 -2.00 35.41 -27.11
C ASP A 148 -2.43 35.09 -25.69
N ASN A 149 -2.15 36.01 -24.75
CA ASN A 149 -2.66 35.96 -23.40
C ASN A 149 -4.18 36.17 -23.37
N TYR A 150 -4.79 36.22 -22.20
CA TYR A 150 -6.25 36.33 -22.00
C TYR A 150 -6.90 37.57 -22.64
N ASP A 151 -6.18 38.66 -22.86
CA ASP A 151 -6.66 39.94 -23.45
C ASP A 151 -6.00 40.32 -24.78
N GLY A 152 -5.09 39.50 -25.27
CA GLY A 152 -4.36 39.73 -26.54
C GLY A 152 -3.27 40.81 -26.47
N SER A 153 -2.96 41.33 -25.27
CA SER A 153 -1.93 42.38 -25.11
C SER A 153 -0.51 41.84 -25.07
N GLU A 154 -0.33 40.58 -24.64
CA GLU A 154 0.96 39.94 -24.47
C GLU A 154 0.97 38.54 -25.13
N LYS A 155 2.16 37.98 -25.31
CA LYS A 155 2.32 36.62 -25.79
C LYS A 155 2.82 35.72 -24.65
N GLU A 156 2.28 34.52 -24.56
CA GLU A 156 2.72 33.53 -23.61
C GLU A 156 3.13 32.21 -24.29
N PRO A 157 4.12 31.46 -23.76
CA PRO A 157 4.56 30.22 -24.36
C PRO A 157 3.52 29.12 -24.14
N ILE A 158 3.22 28.33 -25.19
CA ILE A 158 2.34 27.15 -25.08
C ILE A 158 2.99 26.06 -24.24
N VAL A 159 4.32 25.91 -24.36
CA VAL A 159 5.15 24.93 -23.65
C VAL A 159 6.54 25.52 -23.47
N LEU A 160 7.31 25.08 -22.46
CA LEU A 160 8.70 25.48 -22.32
C LEU A 160 9.64 24.49 -23.01
N PRO A 161 10.87 24.91 -23.38
CA PRO A 161 11.88 24.03 -23.98
C PRO A 161 12.23 22.82 -23.11
N SER A 162 12.31 22.99 -21.80
CA SER A 162 12.46 21.93 -20.78
C SER A 162 13.59 20.93 -21.09
N ARG A 163 14.86 21.32 -20.85
CA ARG A 163 16.04 20.48 -21.17
C ARG A 163 16.15 19.19 -20.33
N TYR A 164 15.28 18.95 -19.39
CA TYR A 164 15.18 17.69 -18.63
C TYR A 164 13.71 17.28 -18.48
N PRO A 165 13.41 15.99 -18.29
CA PRO A 165 12.03 15.47 -18.24
C PRO A 165 11.33 15.83 -16.93
N ASN A 166 10.98 17.13 -16.75
CA ASN A 166 10.46 17.71 -15.52
C ASN A 166 9.18 17.01 -15.02
N LEU A 167 8.33 16.51 -15.93
CA LEU A 167 7.11 15.79 -15.53
C LEU A 167 7.43 14.59 -14.63
N LEU A 168 8.44 13.80 -14.97
CA LEU A 168 8.87 12.66 -14.18
C LEU A 168 9.73 13.08 -12.98
N VAL A 169 10.62 14.06 -13.18
CA VAL A 169 11.56 14.49 -12.14
C VAL A 169 10.86 15.10 -10.94
N ASN A 170 9.91 16.01 -11.15
CA ASN A 170 9.17 16.66 -10.08
C ASN A 170 7.77 16.08 -9.85
N GLY A 171 7.27 15.27 -10.79
CA GLY A 171 5.92 14.78 -10.72
C GLY A 171 4.86 15.86 -10.92
N ALA A 172 3.61 15.50 -10.80
CA ALA A 172 2.49 16.44 -10.83
C ALA A 172 1.26 15.83 -10.13
N ALA A 173 0.51 16.65 -9.41
CA ALA A 173 -0.79 16.27 -8.84
C ALA A 173 -1.85 17.30 -9.21
N GLY A 174 -3.04 16.87 -9.60
CA GLY A 174 -4.12 17.78 -9.99
C GLY A 174 -5.46 17.09 -10.09
N ILE A 175 -6.52 17.83 -9.76
CA ILE A 175 -7.91 17.35 -9.83
C ILE A 175 -8.62 18.17 -10.89
N ALA A 176 -9.06 17.51 -11.96
CA ALA A 176 -9.87 18.09 -13.03
C ALA A 176 -11.32 17.60 -12.93
N VAL A 177 -12.15 17.98 -13.88
CA VAL A 177 -13.52 17.48 -13.96
C VAL A 177 -13.51 16.05 -14.51
N GLY A 178 -14.01 15.10 -13.73
CA GLY A 178 -14.10 13.70 -14.13
C GLY A 178 -12.77 12.91 -14.15
N MET A 179 -11.64 13.56 -13.87
CA MET A 179 -10.32 12.90 -13.87
C MET A 179 -9.33 13.59 -12.93
N ALA A 180 -8.32 12.87 -12.51
CA ALA A 180 -7.25 13.42 -11.67
C ALA A 180 -5.90 12.88 -12.15
N THR A 181 -4.83 13.64 -11.95
CA THR A 181 -3.46 13.20 -12.14
C THR A 181 -2.72 13.14 -10.82
N ASN A 182 -1.87 12.13 -10.65
CA ASN A 182 -0.98 11.99 -9.50
C ASN A 182 0.28 11.24 -9.93
N ILE A 183 1.22 11.99 -10.48
CA ILE A 183 2.49 11.46 -11.01
C ILE A 183 3.55 11.65 -9.93
N PRO A 184 4.19 10.57 -9.45
CA PRO A 184 5.23 10.69 -8.43
C PRO A 184 6.52 11.29 -9.00
N PRO A 185 7.33 11.97 -8.18
CA PRO A 185 8.64 12.46 -8.57
C PRO A 185 9.66 11.31 -8.68
N HIS A 186 10.75 11.56 -9.45
CA HIS A 186 11.83 10.60 -9.69
C HIS A 186 13.20 11.29 -9.59
N GLN A 187 14.23 10.48 -9.40
CA GLN A 187 15.61 10.94 -9.35
C GLN A 187 16.09 11.39 -10.75
N LEU A 188 16.75 12.56 -10.81
CA LEU A 188 17.11 13.20 -12.07
C LEU A 188 18.05 12.34 -12.93
N GLY A 189 19.12 11.80 -12.35
CA GLY A 189 20.10 11.00 -13.08
C GLY A 189 19.53 9.73 -13.65
N GLU A 190 18.71 9.00 -12.88
CA GLU A 190 18.02 7.80 -13.34
C GLU A 190 17.08 8.13 -14.52
N THR A 191 16.35 9.24 -14.41
CA THR A 191 15.43 9.67 -15.46
C THR A 191 16.18 10.08 -16.73
N ILE A 192 17.32 10.75 -16.60
CA ILE A 192 18.20 11.08 -17.73
C ILE A 192 18.77 9.82 -18.39
N ASP A 193 19.25 8.87 -17.59
CA ASP A 193 19.79 7.61 -18.13
C ASP A 193 18.73 6.81 -18.88
N ALA A 194 17.46 6.85 -18.42
CA ALA A 194 16.36 6.21 -19.11
C ALA A 194 16.02 6.90 -20.46
N VAL A 195 16.11 8.24 -20.54
CA VAL A 195 15.96 8.96 -21.82
C VAL A 195 17.07 8.55 -22.79
N ILE A 196 18.30 8.44 -22.32
CA ILE A 196 19.45 8.01 -23.14
C ILE A 196 19.22 6.58 -23.62
N ALA A 197 18.89 5.64 -22.73
CA ALA A 197 18.62 4.25 -23.08
C ALA A 197 17.49 4.12 -24.11
N LEU A 198 16.41 4.89 -23.96
CA LEU A 198 15.32 4.93 -24.96
C LEU A 198 15.79 5.49 -26.30
N SER A 199 16.67 6.50 -26.30
CA SER A 199 17.22 7.09 -27.52
C SER A 199 18.15 6.14 -28.27
N GLU A 200 18.81 5.21 -27.57
CA GLU A 200 19.69 4.18 -28.13
C GLU A 200 18.89 2.96 -28.62
N ASN A 201 17.90 2.56 -27.86
CA ASN A 201 17.05 1.42 -28.17
C ASN A 201 15.56 1.81 -28.07
N PRO A 202 14.92 2.27 -29.14
CA PRO A 202 13.48 2.58 -29.15
C PRO A 202 12.59 1.38 -28.80
N ALA A 203 13.10 0.14 -28.94
CA ALA A 203 12.38 -1.08 -28.60
C ALA A 203 12.50 -1.48 -27.11
N ILE A 204 13.30 -0.75 -26.31
CA ILE A 204 13.50 -1.02 -24.87
C ILE A 204 12.17 -1.29 -24.18
N THR A 205 12.12 -2.32 -23.35
CA THR A 205 10.93 -2.72 -22.59
C THR A 205 10.77 -1.89 -21.32
N THR A 206 9.57 -1.89 -20.73
CA THR A 206 9.35 -1.24 -19.44
C THR A 206 10.15 -1.92 -18.32
N GLU A 207 10.37 -3.21 -18.40
CA GLU A 207 11.18 -3.96 -17.44
C GLU A 207 12.64 -3.53 -17.45
N GLU A 208 13.24 -3.40 -18.63
CA GLU A 208 14.60 -2.87 -18.80
C GLU A 208 14.71 -1.42 -18.31
N LEU A 209 13.70 -0.58 -18.57
CA LEU A 209 13.64 0.77 -18.02
C LEU A 209 13.55 0.79 -16.48
N MET A 210 12.92 -0.22 -15.88
CA MET A 210 12.84 -0.35 -14.41
C MET A 210 14.17 -0.77 -13.75
N GLU A 211 15.13 -1.28 -14.52
CA GLU A 211 16.51 -1.47 -14.02
C GLU A 211 17.22 -0.13 -13.86
N ILE A 212 16.87 0.86 -14.70
CA ILE A 212 17.44 2.21 -14.68
C ILE A 212 16.67 3.11 -13.72
N ILE A 213 15.32 3.11 -13.78
CA ILE A 213 14.42 3.84 -12.88
C ILE A 213 13.68 2.81 -12.00
N PRO A 214 14.26 2.40 -10.88
CA PRO A 214 13.67 1.34 -10.04
C PRO A 214 12.32 1.73 -9.42
N GLY A 215 12.02 3.03 -9.33
CA GLY A 215 10.78 3.56 -8.80
C GLY A 215 10.81 5.05 -8.51
N PRO A 216 9.73 5.59 -7.94
CA PRO A 216 9.66 6.98 -7.49
C PRO A 216 10.75 7.35 -6.48
N ASP A 217 11.08 8.64 -6.42
CA ASP A 217 12.03 9.21 -5.48
C ASP A 217 11.45 10.48 -4.86
N PHE A 218 10.91 10.35 -3.67
CA PHE A 218 10.19 11.43 -2.99
C PHE A 218 11.15 12.41 -2.31
N PRO A 219 10.83 13.72 -2.28
CA PRO A 219 11.67 14.72 -1.63
C PRO A 219 11.83 14.46 -0.13
N THR A 220 10.84 13.85 0.52
CA THR A 220 10.85 13.51 1.95
C THR A 220 11.49 12.15 2.27
N GLY A 221 12.01 11.44 1.26
CA GLY A 221 12.60 10.11 1.43
C GLY A 221 11.56 9.03 1.68
N GLY A 222 11.75 8.26 2.74
CA GLY A 222 10.90 7.15 3.13
C GLY A 222 11.23 5.84 2.41
N LEU A 223 10.43 4.82 2.68
CA LEU A 223 10.62 3.45 2.21
C LEU A 223 9.41 3.00 1.39
N ILE A 224 9.61 2.60 0.13
CA ILE A 224 8.56 1.99 -0.69
C ILE A 224 8.59 0.47 -0.50
N LEU A 225 7.42 -0.11 -0.20
CA LEU A 225 7.26 -1.54 0.03
C LEU A 225 6.87 -2.28 -1.26
N GLY A 226 7.78 -3.11 -1.75
CA GLY A 226 7.58 -3.96 -2.92
C GLY A 226 7.64 -3.20 -4.26
N ARG A 227 7.76 -3.95 -5.36
CA ARG A 227 7.90 -3.42 -6.72
C ARG A 227 6.68 -3.60 -7.62
N SER A 228 5.70 -4.42 -7.20
CA SER A 228 4.54 -4.78 -8.03
C SER A 228 3.67 -3.57 -8.39
N GLY A 229 3.43 -2.67 -7.42
CA GLY A 229 2.67 -1.44 -7.64
C GLY A 229 3.39 -0.47 -8.57
N ILE A 230 4.73 -0.38 -8.49
CA ILE A 230 5.59 0.41 -9.39
C ILE A 230 5.50 -0.15 -10.81
N ARG A 231 5.72 -1.47 -10.96
CA ARG A 231 5.65 -2.14 -12.27
C ARG A 231 4.31 -1.86 -12.96
N ARG A 232 3.21 -2.10 -12.25
CA ARG A 232 1.87 -1.85 -12.78
C ARG A 232 1.67 -0.39 -13.21
N ALA A 233 2.16 0.57 -12.40
CA ALA A 233 2.07 1.99 -12.74
C ALA A 233 2.88 2.33 -14.00
N TYR A 234 4.09 1.81 -14.13
CA TYR A 234 4.96 2.08 -15.28
C TYR A 234 4.49 1.42 -16.58
N GLU A 235 3.83 0.25 -16.48
CA GLU A 235 3.24 -0.41 -17.64
C GLU A 235 1.92 0.25 -18.08
N THR A 236 1.03 0.53 -17.14
CA THR A 236 -0.37 0.91 -17.44
C THR A 236 -0.69 2.38 -17.20
N GLY A 237 0.21 3.13 -16.60
CA GLY A 237 -0.03 4.48 -16.10
C GLY A 237 -0.83 4.55 -14.81
N ARG A 238 -1.24 3.41 -14.23
CA ARG A 238 -2.02 3.35 -12.98
C ARG A 238 -1.49 2.29 -12.04
N GLY A 239 -1.30 2.67 -10.78
CA GLY A 239 -0.82 1.77 -9.74
C GLY A 239 -1.04 2.34 -8.34
N SER A 240 -0.67 1.56 -7.34
CA SER A 240 -0.63 2.01 -5.95
C SER A 240 0.62 1.46 -5.29
N ILE A 241 1.32 2.29 -4.57
CA ILE A 241 2.50 1.93 -3.79
C ILE A 241 2.25 2.26 -2.32
N ILE A 242 2.90 1.50 -1.43
CA ILE A 242 2.87 1.78 0.00
C ILE A 242 4.18 2.44 0.37
N ILE A 243 4.09 3.57 1.06
CA ILE A 243 5.24 4.32 1.55
C ILE A 243 5.23 4.26 3.08
N ARG A 244 6.37 3.91 3.67
CA ARG A 244 6.60 3.94 5.13
C ARG A 244 7.56 5.03 5.52
N ALA A 245 7.38 5.54 6.74
CA ALA A 245 8.38 6.35 7.43
C ALA A 245 9.67 5.55 7.64
N LYS A 246 10.82 6.20 7.53
CA LYS A 246 12.11 5.61 7.88
C LYS A 246 12.33 5.78 9.37
N VAL A 247 12.49 4.65 10.06
CA VAL A 247 12.62 4.63 11.50
C VAL A 247 13.87 3.86 11.93
N GLU A 248 14.37 4.21 13.10
CA GLU A 248 15.44 3.52 13.80
C GLU A 248 14.99 3.21 15.22
N ILE A 249 15.31 2.02 15.73
CA ILE A 249 15.04 1.66 17.12
C ILE A 249 16.36 1.67 17.86
N GLU A 250 16.50 2.61 18.81
CA GLU A 250 17.64 2.71 19.70
C GLU A 250 17.35 2.05 21.05
N GLN A 251 18.23 1.19 21.52
CA GLN A 251 18.17 0.65 22.89
C GLN A 251 19.06 1.49 23.81
N LYS A 252 18.47 2.11 24.81
CA LYS A 252 19.19 2.90 25.83
C LYS A 252 19.86 1.97 26.86
N SER A 253 20.91 2.47 27.50
CA SER A 253 21.67 1.73 28.54
C SER A 253 20.82 1.23 29.71
N ASN A 254 19.64 1.79 29.95
CA ASN A 254 18.67 1.39 30.98
C ASN A 254 17.71 0.28 30.52
N GLY A 255 17.90 -0.27 29.33
CA GLY A 255 17.07 -1.32 28.74
C GLY A 255 15.73 -0.81 28.17
N ARG A 256 15.52 0.51 28.03
CA ARG A 256 14.37 1.08 27.34
C ARG A 256 14.66 1.25 25.87
N GLU A 257 13.68 0.97 25.03
CA GLU A 257 13.74 1.19 23.58
C GLU A 257 13.11 2.53 23.23
N THR A 258 13.63 3.13 22.17
CA THR A 258 13.16 4.41 21.63
C THR A 258 13.04 4.28 20.12
N ILE A 259 11.88 4.63 19.57
CA ILE A 259 11.65 4.68 18.13
C ILE A 259 11.96 6.10 17.66
N LEU A 260 12.88 6.23 16.71
CA LEU A 260 13.27 7.49 16.10
C LEU A 260 12.73 7.52 14.67
N ILE A 261 11.98 8.56 14.32
CA ILE A 261 11.49 8.77 12.97
C ILE A 261 12.37 9.83 12.31
N HIS A 262 13.04 9.47 11.21
CA HIS A 262 13.92 10.34 10.45
C HIS A 262 13.31 10.87 9.16
N GLU A 263 12.40 10.09 8.54
CA GLU A 263 11.76 10.44 7.28
C GLU A 263 10.27 10.04 7.33
N LEU A 264 9.42 10.84 6.70
CA LEU A 264 7.98 10.61 6.62
C LEU A 264 7.54 10.31 5.19
N PRO A 265 6.44 9.58 5.01
CA PRO A 265 5.84 9.44 3.70
C PRO A 265 5.53 10.79 3.07
N TYR A 266 5.64 10.86 1.74
CA TYR A 266 5.40 12.09 0.99
C TYR A 266 4.01 12.67 1.24
N GLN A 267 3.92 13.99 1.38
CA GLN A 267 2.69 14.75 1.68
C GLN A 267 2.09 14.51 3.08
N VAL A 268 2.79 13.85 3.98
CA VAL A 268 2.36 13.71 5.38
C VAL A 268 2.77 14.95 6.17
N ASN A 269 1.81 15.51 6.91
CA ASN A 269 2.05 16.60 7.85
C ASN A 269 2.59 16.06 9.17
N LYS A 270 3.81 16.48 9.58
CA LYS A 270 4.49 15.98 10.77
C LYS A 270 3.73 16.30 12.06
N ALA A 271 3.29 17.54 12.23
CA ALA A 271 2.57 17.96 13.44
C ALA A 271 1.25 17.21 13.63
N LYS A 272 0.45 17.04 12.55
CA LYS A 272 -0.79 16.25 12.60
C LYS A 272 -0.53 14.77 12.87
N LEU A 273 0.58 14.21 12.38
CA LEU A 273 0.97 12.84 12.70
C LEU A 273 1.29 12.70 14.19
N ILE A 274 2.07 13.60 14.76
CA ILE A 274 2.41 13.59 16.19
C ILE A 274 1.16 13.73 17.05
N GLU A 275 0.27 14.66 16.70
CA GLU A 275 -1.03 14.84 17.37
C GLU A 275 -1.88 13.56 17.33
N LYS A 276 -1.94 12.90 16.15
CA LYS A 276 -2.68 11.64 15.99
C LYS A 276 -2.09 10.50 16.82
N ILE A 277 -0.78 10.39 16.90
CA ILE A 277 -0.11 9.41 17.78
C ILE A 277 -0.49 9.69 19.25
N ALA A 278 -0.40 10.94 19.69
CA ALA A 278 -0.78 11.33 21.06
C ALA A 278 -2.26 11.03 21.37
N GLU A 279 -3.15 11.26 20.40
CA GLU A 279 -4.58 10.90 20.52
C GLU A 279 -4.77 9.39 20.72
N LEU A 280 -4.14 8.55 19.90
CA LEU A 280 -4.24 7.09 19.97
C LEU A 280 -3.70 6.53 21.29
N VAL A 281 -2.66 7.13 21.85
CA VAL A 281 -2.12 6.79 23.16
C VAL A 281 -3.11 7.18 24.27
N ARG A 282 -3.65 8.39 24.25
CA ARG A 282 -4.66 8.88 25.20
C ARG A 282 -5.93 8.02 25.20
N ASP A 283 -6.38 7.61 24.00
CA ASP A 283 -7.55 6.77 23.80
C ASP A 283 -7.28 5.28 24.09
N LYS A 284 -6.06 4.93 24.51
CA LYS A 284 -5.62 3.54 24.78
C LYS A 284 -5.76 2.60 23.59
N LYS A 285 -5.71 3.12 22.37
CA LYS A 285 -5.69 2.31 21.15
C LYS A 285 -4.29 1.80 20.82
N ILE A 286 -3.27 2.53 21.23
CA ILE A 286 -1.86 2.11 21.22
C ILE A 286 -1.35 2.19 22.65
N ASP A 287 -0.92 1.06 23.20
CA ASP A 287 -0.26 0.97 24.51
C ASP A 287 1.27 0.91 24.35
N GLY A 288 2.00 1.12 25.44
CA GLY A 288 3.46 0.98 25.46
C GLY A 288 4.24 2.26 25.17
N ILE A 289 3.63 3.38 24.82
CA ILE A 289 4.31 4.67 24.62
C ILE A 289 4.28 5.47 25.92
N THR A 290 5.46 5.94 26.38
CA THR A 290 5.61 6.75 27.59
C THR A 290 5.79 8.22 27.30
N ASN A 291 6.45 8.56 26.20
CA ASN A 291 6.72 9.96 25.83
C ASN A 291 6.81 10.11 24.30
N LEU A 292 6.43 11.28 23.81
CA LEU A 292 6.45 11.65 22.41
C LEU A 292 6.96 13.08 22.28
N ARG A 293 8.06 13.26 21.54
CA ARG A 293 8.71 14.58 21.36
C ARG A 293 9.11 14.79 19.91
N ASP A 294 9.03 16.02 19.49
CA ASP A 294 9.65 16.49 18.23
C ASP A 294 10.99 17.16 18.58
N GLU A 295 12.08 16.55 18.11
CA GLU A 295 13.44 17.05 18.28
C GLU A 295 14.03 17.47 16.92
N SER A 296 13.19 17.72 15.91
CA SER A 296 13.62 18.14 14.58
C SER A 296 14.35 19.49 14.64
N ASP A 297 15.51 19.56 14.01
CA ASP A 297 16.33 20.76 13.92
C ASP A 297 16.89 20.98 12.50
N ARG A 298 17.86 21.87 12.34
CA ARG A 298 18.53 22.16 11.06
C ARG A 298 19.29 20.98 10.47
N ARG A 299 19.56 19.92 11.25
CA ARG A 299 20.25 18.69 10.81
C ARG A 299 19.28 17.69 10.22
N GLY A 300 18.00 17.84 10.45
CA GLY A 300 16.98 16.98 9.90
C GLY A 300 15.81 16.74 10.82
N MET A 301 14.88 15.91 10.33
CA MET A 301 13.72 15.46 11.08
C MET A 301 14.13 14.44 12.14
N ARG A 302 13.62 14.60 13.36
CA ARG A 302 13.80 13.64 14.45
C ARG A 302 12.58 13.66 15.37
N VAL A 303 11.65 12.74 15.16
CA VAL A 303 10.54 12.53 16.10
C VAL A 303 10.91 11.35 16.99
N VAL A 304 10.80 11.53 18.30
CA VAL A 304 11.25 10.59 19.32
C VAL A 304 10.05 10.02 20.05
N ILE A 305 9.88 8.69 20.02
CA ILE A 305 8.84 7.94 20.71
C ILE A 305 9.50 7.02 21.72
N GLU A 306 9.35 7.32 23.01
CA GLU A 306 9.89 6.48 24.07
C GLU A 306 8.93 5.37 24.42
N VAL A 307 9.43 4.13 24.36
CA VAL A 307 8.65 2.91 24.63
C VAL A 307 8.80 2.52 26.11
N ARG A 308 7.72 2.00 26.71
CA ARG A 308 7.69 1.47 28.07
C ARG A 308 8.59 0.23 28.15
N LYS A 309 9.24 0.01 29.29
CA LYS A 309 10.23 -1.05 29.46
C LYS A 309 9.69 -2.47 29.22
N ASP A 310 8.41 -2.69 29.53
CA ASP A 310 7.68 -3.95 29.37
C ASP A 310 6.97 -4.12 28.01
N ALA A 311 7.12 -3.15 27.10
CA ALA A 311 6.54 -3.17 25.77
C ALA A 311 7.61 -3.39 24.71
N ASN A 312 7.28 -4.13 23.66
CA ASN A 312 8.16 -4.37 22.52
C ASN A 312 8.01 -3.22 21.51
N ALA A 313 9.13 -2.56 21.15
CA ALA A 313 9.12 -1.43 20.22
C ALA A 313 8.64 -1.81 18.81
N ASN A 314 8.88 -3.05 18.35
CA ASN A 314 8.42 -3.48 17.05
C ASN A 314 6.89 -3.64 16.99
N VAL A 315 6.26 -4.13 18.08
CA VAL A 315 4.80 -4.23 18.18
C VAL A 315 4.17 -2.84 18.19
N VAL A 316 4.75 -1.91 18.96
CA VAL A 316 4.31 -0.50 18.99
C VAL A 316 4.45 0.12 17.61
N LEU A 317 5.58 -0.09 16.94
CA LEU A 317 5.86 0.43 15.60
C LEU A 317 4.86 -0.10 14.54
N ASN A 318 4.54 -1.39 14.57
CA ASN A 318 3.55 -1.97 13.66
C ASN A 318 2.15 -1.38 13.89
N ASN A 319 1.75 -1.17 15.14
CA ASN A 319 0.51 -0.49 15.45
C ASN A 319 0.50 0.96 14.95
N LEU A 320 1.63 1.66 15.04
CA LEU A 320 1.80 3.00 14.46
C LEU A 320 1.64 2.98 12.94
N TYR A 321 2.24 2.01 12.24
CA TYR A 321 2.06 1.84 10.79
C TYR A 321 0.61 1.53 10.40
N LYS A 322 -0.10 0.72 11.17
CA LYS A 322 -1.50 0.37 10.88
C LYS A 322 -2.49 1.50 11.14
N GLN A 323 -2.24 2.33 12.16
CA GLN A 323 -3.22 3.29 12.66
C GLN A 323 -2.89 4.75 12.34
N THR A 324 -1.73 5.03 11.76
CA THR A 324 -1.27 6.40 11.49
C THR A 324 -0.71 6.56 10.07
N ALA A 325 -0.46 7.81 9.69
CA ALA A 325 0.18 8.15 8.42
C ALA A 325 1.70 7.85 8.37
N MET A 326 2.27 7.16 9.37
CA MET A 326 3.62 6.58 9.27
C MET A 326 3.72 5.54 8.14
N GLN A 327 2.60 4.95 7.74
CA GLN A 327 2.44 4.20 6.51
C GLN A 327 1.25 4.76 5.74
N SER A 328 1.45 5.09 4.48
CA SER A 328 0.38 5.59 3.60
C SER A 328 0.45 4.95 2.23
N SER A 329 -0.69 4.86 1.55
CA SER A 329 -0.74 4.45 0.16
C SER A 329 -0.68 5.67 -0.74
N PHE A 330 0.16 5.62 -1.79
CA PHE A 330 0.22 6.62 -2.84
C PHE A 330 -0.36 6.03 -4.12
N GLY A 331 -1.54 6.52 -4.51
CA GLY A 331 -2.19 6.12 -5.76
C GLY A 331 -1.55 6.83 -6.95
N ILE A 332 -0.91 6.08 -7.83
CA ILE A 332 -0.28 6.61 -9.05
C ILE A 332 -1.31 6.67 -10.17
N ASN A 333 -1.45 7.83 -10.81
CA ASN A 333 -2.21 8.02 -12.03
C ASN A 333 -1.45 8.96 -12.95
N MET A 334 -0.78 8.40 -13.96
CA MET A 334 0.13 9.09 -14.86
C MET A 334 -0.64 9.73 -16.02
N LEU A 335 -1.56 10.64 -15.69
CA LEU A 335 -2.39 11.38 -16.63
C LEU A 335 -1.76 12.74 -16.95
N SER A 336 -1.53 13.05 -18.22
CA SER A 336 -1.05 14.35 -18.68
C SER A 336 -1.62 14.72 -20.04
N LEU A 337 -1.38 15.93 -20.50
CA LEU A 337 -1.84 16.41 -21.79
C LEU A 337 -0.84 16.06 -22.90
N VAL A 338 -1.32 15.42 -23.94
CA VAL A 338 -0.61 15.17 -25.19
C VAL A 338 -1.34 15.92 -26.30
N ASN A 339 -0.74 16.95 -26.86
CA ASN A 339 -1.38 17.82 -27.88
C ASN A 339 -2.75 18.35 -27.42
N GLY A 340 -2.86 18.76 -26.15
CA GLY A 340 -4.09 19.29 -25.56
C GLY A 340 -5.15 18.25 -25.20
N GLN A 341 -4.88 16.95 -25.39
CA GLN A 341 -5.81 15.87 -24.99
C GLN A 341 -5.29 15.11 -23.78
N PRO A 342 -6.15 14.84 -22.76
CA PRO A 342 -5.75 14.08 -21.59
C PRO A 342 -5.53 12.61 -21.93
N LYS A 343 -4.37 12.08 -21.55
CA LYS A 343 -3.99 10.69 -21.81
C LYS A 343 -3.28 10.09 -20.58
N VAL A 344 -3.70 8.88 -20.17
CA VAL A 344 -2.97 8.08 -19.18
C VAL A 344 -1.88 7.29 -19.91
N MET A 345 -0.64 7.40 -19.48
CA MET A 345 0.52 6.85 -20.17
C MET A 345 1.42 6.08 -19.21
N GLY A 346 2.06 5.01 -19.70
CA GLY A 346 3.14 4.34 -18.99
C GLY A 346 4.46 5.14 -19.03
N LEU A 347 5.45 4.66 -18.29
CA LEU A 347 6.77 5.30 -18.19
C LEU A 347 7.43 5.49 -19.55
N LYS A 348 7.50 4.44 -20.37
CA LYS A 348 8.12 4.48 -21.71
C LYS A 348 7.47 5.54 -22.60
N GLU A 349 6.15 5.63 -22.59
CA GLU A 349 5.42 6.58 -23.42
C GLU A 349 5.67 8.03 -23.00
N MET A 350 5.76 8.31 -21.70
CA MET A 350 6.12 9.65 -21.20
C MET A 350 7.53 10.06 -21.62
N LEU A 351 8.50 9.15 -21.49
CA LEU A 351 9.88 9.38 -21.93
C LEU A 351 9.95 9.61 -23.45
N TYR A 352 9.17 8.86 -24.23
CA TYR A 352 9.08 9.02 -25.67
C TYR A 352 8.57 10.42 -26.06
N HIS A 353 7.47 10.88 -25.46
CA HIS A 353 6.95 12.23 -25.77
C HIS A 353 7.93 13.33 -25.36
N TYR A 354 8.66 13.15 -24.29
CA TYR A 354 9.71 14.08 -23.90
C TYR A 354 10.85 14.08 -24.93
N LEU A 355 11.34 12.92 -25.36
CA LEU A 355 12.41 12.80 -26.35
C LEU A 355 12.01 13.43 -27.70
N GLU A 356 10.79 13.18 -28.15
CA GLU A 356 10.26 13.80 -29.38
C GLU A 356 10.18 15.33 -29.26
N HIS A 357 9.77 15.84 -28.09
CA HIS A 357 9.79 17.27 -27.83
C HIS A 357 11.22 17.83 -27.93
N GLN A 358 12.22 17.17 -27.35
CA GLN A 358 13.61 17.61 -27.44
C GLN A 358 14.14 17.62 -28.88
N LYS A 359 13.78 16.62 -29.69
CA LYS A 359 14.13 16.61 -31.13
C LYS A 359 13.59 17.86 -31.82
N VAL A 360 12.35 18.24 -31.57
CA VAL A 360 11.74 19.46 -32.13
C VAL A 360 12.49 20.71 -31.64
N ILE A 361 12.83 20.80 -30.36
CA ILE A 361 13.54 21.94 -29.76
C ILE A 361 14.92 22.10 -30.42
N ILE A 362 15.71 21.03 -30.50
CA ILE A 362 17.05 21.07 -31.13
C ILE A 362 16.96 21.42 -32.59
N ARG A 363 16.02 20.84 -33.36
CA ARG A 363 15.80 21.16 -34.76
C ARG A 363 15.49 22.64 -34.97
N ARG A 364 14.52 23.18 -34.26
CA ARG A 364 14.09 24.59 -34.34
C ARG A 364 15.21 25.55 -33.92
N ARG A 365 15.95 25.22 -32.87
CA ARG A 365 17.12 25.97 -32.42
C ARG A 365 18.19 26.02 -33.55
N THR A 366 18.49 24.88 -34.12
CA THR A 366 19.48 24.75 -35.19
C THR A 366 19.06 25.51 -36.46
N GLU A 367 17.79 25.47 -36.80
CA GLU A 367 17.21 26.27 -37.90
C GLU A 367 17.30 27.76 -37.63
N PHE A 368 17.05 28.20 -36.40
CA PHE A 368 17.20 29.60 -36.03
C PHE A 368 18.65 30.06 -36.10
N GLU A 369 19.58 29.26 -35.58
CA GLU A 369 21.01 29.56 -35.62
C GLU A 369 21.53 29.55 -37.05
N LEU A 370 21.08 28.63 -37.90
CA LEU A 370 21.40 28.56 -39.32
C LEU A 370 20.93 29.83 -40.04
N ARG A 371 19.66 30.22 -39.89
CA ARG A 371 19.15 31.47 -40.49
C ARG A 371 19.96 32.68 -40.08
N LYS A 372 20.30 32.80 -38.78
CA LYS A 372 21.10 33.88 -38.27
C LYS A 372 22.53 33.88 -38.81
N ALA A 373 23.14 32.71 -38.96
CA ALA A 373 24.46 32.55 -39.56
C ALA A 373 24.47 32.87 -41.06
N GLU A 374 23.48 32.38 -41.80
CA GLU A 374 23.29 32.67 -43.22
C GLU A 374 23.01 34.15 -43.46
N ASP A 375 22.16 34.80 -42.66
CA ASP A 375 21.87 36.22 -42.74
C ASP A 375 23.16 37.05 -42.52
N ARG A 376 24.00 36.65 -41.54
CA ARG A 376 25.24 37.32 -41.26
C ARG A 376 26.29 37.10 -42.36
N ALA A 377 26.42 35.86 -42.83
CA ALA A 377 27.32 35.50 -43.93
C ALA A 377 26.95 36.25 -45.21
N HIS A 378 25.67 36.38 -45.53
CA HIS A 378 25.16 37.14 -46.68
C HIS A 378 25.59 38.63 -46.61
N ILE A 379 25.51 39.23 -45.44
CA ILE A 379 25.99 40.63 -45.26
C ILE A 379 27.52 40.71 -45.44
N LEU A 380 28.28 39.78 -44.86
CA LEU A 380 29.73 39.74 -44.97
C LEU A 380 30.19 39.53 -46.41
N GLU A 381 29.49 38.68 -47.19
CA GLU A 381 29.75 38.50 -48.62
C GLU A 381 29.64 39.82 -49.38
N GLY A 382 28.57 40.60 -49.12
CA GLY A 382 28.43 41.93 -49.70
C GLY A 382 29.59 42.88 -49.33
N LEU A 383 29.99 42.84 -48.04
CA LEU A 383 31.10 43.64 -47.54
C LEU A 383 32.46 43.21 -48.16
N ARG A 384 32.66 41.91 -48.41
CA ARG A 384 33.85 41.39 -49.16
C ARG A 384 33.89 41.94 -50.58
N ILE A 385 32.80 41.90 -51.33
CA ILE A 385 32.67 42.47 -52.66
C ILE A 385 32.97 43.98 -52.63
N ALA A 386 32.46 44.66 -51.60
CA ALA A 386 32.71 46.08 -51.39
C ALA A 386 34.19 46.42 -51.15
N LEU A 387 34.89 45.61 -50.37
CA LEU A 387 36.32 45.79 -50.10
C LEU A 387 37.20 45.46 -51.30
N ASP A 388 36.79 44.54 -52.18
CA ASP A 388 37.51 44.23 -53.42
C ASP A 388 37.32 45.30 -54.44
N HIS A 389 36.21 46.07 -54.45
CA HIS A 389 35.89 47.13 -55.38
C HIS A 389 35.72 48.51 -54.71
N ILE A 390 36.51 48.77 -53.66
CA ILE A 390 36.34 49.92 -52.76
C ILE A 390 36.35 51.27 -53.43
N ASP A 391 37.25 51.46 -54.38
CA ASP A 391 37.40 52.76 -55.08
C ASP A 391 36.17 53.07 -55.97
N GLU A 392 35.62 52.05 -56.60
CA GLU A 392 34.44 52.19 -57.45
C GLU A 392 33.17 52.45 -56.60
N ILE A 393 33.04 51.77 -55.48
CA ILE A 393 31.93 51.95 -54.53
C ILE A 393 32.00 53.39 -53.92
N ILE A 394 33.17 53.84 -53.52
CA ILE A 394 33.35 55.21 -53.01
C ILE A 394 32.97 56.23 -54.15
N ALA A 395 33.33 56.02 -55.39
CA ALA A 395 32.96 56.88 -56.49
C ALA A 395 31.44 56.94 -56.73
N ILE A 396 30.73 55.83 -56.63
CA ILE A 396 29.28 55.75 -56.73
C ILE A 396 28.60 56.48 -55.58
N ILE A 397 29.03 56.25 -54.37
CA ILE A 397 28.46 56.88 -53.17
C ILE A 397 28.66 58.40 -53.19
N ARG A 398 29.86 58.87 -53.57
CA ARG A 398 30.16 60.30 -53.74
C ARG A 398 29.40 60.95 -54.84
N GLY A 399 29.16 60.23 -55.94
CA GLY A 399 28.41 60.72 -57.07
C GLY A 399 26.90 60.84 -56.90
N SER A 400 26.36 60.14 -55.91
CA SER A 400 24.95 60.10 -55.59
C SER A 400 24.61 61.27 -54.60
N ARG A 401 23.36 61.81 -54.70
CA ARG A 401 22.89 62.89 -53.86
C ARG A 401 22.42 62.41 -52.49
N SER A 402 22.03 61.18 -52.38
CA SER A 402 21.60 60.52 -51.16
C SER A 402 21.93 59.05 -51.16
N GLY A 403 21.86 58.40 -49.96
CA GLY A 403 22.02 56.94 -49.83
C GLY A 403 20.95 56.16 -50.60
N ASP A 404 19.72 56.67 -50.69
CA ASP A 404 18.65 56.08 -51.48
C ASP A 404 18.88 56.10 -52.98
N GLU A 405 19.67 57.04 -53.47
CA GLU A 405 20.08 57.09 -54.89
C GLU A 405 21.28 56.18 -55.13
N ALA A 406 22.23 56.04 -54.16
CA ALA A 406 23.39 55.18 -54.28
C ALA A 406 23.02 53.69 -54.20
N LYS A 407 22.02 53.35 -53.42
CA LYS A 407 21.65 51.96 -53.16
C LYS A 407 21.29 51.15 -54.43
N PRO A 408 20.37 51.61 -55.32
CA PRO A 408 20.06 50.92 -56.55
C PRO A 408 21.28 50.80 -57.50
N GLN A 409 22.14 51.80 -57.57
CA GLN A 409 23.36 51.74 -58.41
C GLN A 409 24.33 50.66 -57.89
N LEU A 410 24.53 50.56 -56.60
CA LEU A 410 25.35 49.54 -55.98
C LEU A 410 24.77 48.14 -56.21
N MET A 411 23.45 47.98 -56.09
CA MET A 411 22.75 46.74 -56.33
C MET A 411 22.92 46.28 -57.80
N GLU A 412 22.69 47.16 -58.79
CA GLU A 412 22.75 46.80 -60.20
C GLU A 412 24.20 46.52 -60.61
N ARG A 413 25.15 47.34 -60.16
CA ARG A 413 26.55 47.27 -60.55
C ARG A 413 27.26 46.02 -60.06
N PHE A 414 27.04 45.64 -58.80
CA PHE A 414 27.72 44.52 -58.10
C PHE A 414 26.84 43.34 -57.87
N ASN A 415 25.62 43.30 -58.41
CA ASN A 415 24.62 42.26 -58.20
C ASN A 415 24.36 42.00 -56.67
N LEU A 416 24.24 43.08 -55.89
CA LEU A 416 24.04 43.03 -54.45
C LEU A 416 22.55 42.99 -54.13
N SER A 417 22.19 42.32 -53.02
CA SER A 417 20.87 42.46 -52.42
C SER A 417 20.70 43.80 -51.73
N GLU A 418 19.45 44.21 -51.54
CA GLU A 418 19.15 45.48 -50.83
C GLU A 418 19.80 45.50 -49.45
N ARG A 419 19.79 44.39 -48.73
CA ARG A 419 20.42 44.26 -47.38
C ARG A 419 21.94 44.42 -47.44
N GLN A 420 22.58 43.84 -48.46
CA GLN A 420 24.04 44.01 -48.70
C GLN A 420 24.40 45.46 -49.05
N ALA A 421 23.64 46.07 -49.97
CA ALA A 421 23.86 47.46 -50.37
C ALA A 421 23.67 48.43 -49.17
N GLN A 422 22.65 48.22 -48.35
CA GLN A 422 22.45 48.99 -47.11
C GLN A 422 23.60 48.82 -46.11
N ALA A 423 24.07 47.59 -45.89
CA ALA A 423 25.23 47.34 -45.00
C ALA A 423 26.51 47.98 -45.50
N ILE A 424 26.71 48.11 -46.83
CA ILE A 424 27.82 48.86 -47.42
C ILE A 424 27.68 50.35 -47.16
N LEU A 425 26.50 50.95 -47.34
CA LEU A 425 26.23 52.34 -47.07
C LEU A 425 26.42 52.73 -45.58
N ASP A 426 26.06 51.80 -44.69
CA ASP A 426 26.22 51.98 -43.24
C ASP A 426 27.65 51.67 -42.75
N MET A 427 28.56 51.28 -43.62
CA MET A 427 29.92 50.87 -43.29
C MET A 427 30.74 52.10 -42.81
N ARG A 428 31.32 51.96 -41.65
CA ARG A 428 32.24 52.98 -41.07
C ARG A 428 33.59 52.99 -41.83
N LEU A 429 34.15 54.14 -42.06
CA LEU A 429 35.45 54.30 -42.79
C LEU A 429 36.61 53.52 -42.13
N VAL A 430 36.59 53.31 -40.82
CA VAL A 430 37.58 52.51 -40.10
C VAL A 430 37.64 51.07 -40.64
N ARG A 431 36.52 50.51 -41.13
CA ARG A 431 36.43 49.15 -41.69
C ARG A 431 37.13 48.94 -43.03
N LEU A 432 37.64 50.04 -43.64
CA LEU A 432 38.39 49.99 -44.84
C LEU A 432 39.90 49.66 -44.62
N SER A 433 40.35 49.56 -43.38
CA SER A 433 41.73 49.19 -43.07
C SER A 433 42.02 47.72 -43.36
N GLY A 434 43.28 47.41 -43.73
CA GLY A 434 43.69 46.04 -44.03
C GLY A 434 43.43 45.03 -42.91
N LEU A 435 43.60 45.47 -41.68
CA LEU A 435 43.34 44.65 -40.48
C LEU A 435 41.85 44.27 -40.32
N GLU A 436 40.93 45.17 -40.65
CA GLU A 436 39.49 44.91 -40.61
C GLU A 436 39.05 44.02 -41.78
N ARG A 437 39.71 44.10 -42.96
CA ARG A 437 39.51 43.19 -44.06
C ARG A 437 39.84 41.74 -43.65
N GLU A 438 40.94 41.49 -43.01
CA GLU A 438 41.33 40.16 -42.48
C GLU A 438 40.32 39.65 -41.47
N LYS A 439 39.75 40.49 -40.60
CA LYS A 439 38.70 40.09 -39.68
C LYS A 439 37.40 39.70 -40.37
N ILE A 440 36.98 40.46 -41.36
CA ILE A 440 35.78 40.17 -42.15
C ILE A 440 35.92 38.80 -42.86
N GLU A 441 37.10 38.56 -43.44
CA GLU A 441 37.37 37.26 -44.10
C GLU A 441 37.39 36.10 -43.11
N ALA A 442 38.04 36.27 -41.98
CA ALA A 442 38.09 35.28 -40.89
C ALA A 442 36.66 34.98 -40.36
N GLU A 443 35.84 35.99 -40.09
CA GLU A 443 34.46 35.83 -39.63
C GLU A 443 33.61 35.13 -40.69
N TYR A 444 33.80 35.43 -41.98
CA TYR A 444 33.09 34.78 -43.06
C TYR A 444 33.44 33.29 -43.14
N GLN A 445 34.71 32.92 -43.04
CA GLN A 445 35.13 31.51 -43.06
C GLN A 445 34.62 30.73 -41.88
N GLU A 446 34.68 31.30 -40.69
CA GLU A 446 34.10 30.69 -39.47
C GLU A 446 32.60 30.45 -39.64
N LEU A 447 31.87 31.42 -40.21
CA LEU A 447 30.45 31.26 -40.47
C LEU A 447 30.15 30.21 -41.53
N GLN A 448 30.96 30.06 -42.56
CA GLN A 448 30.79 29.00 -43.58
C GLN A 448 30.95 27.60 -42.98
N ILE A 449 31.92 27.43 -42.07
CA ILE A 449 32.11 26.18 -41.30
C ILE A 449 30.88 25.92 -40.44
N LEU A 450 30.43 26.92 -39.68
CA LEU A 450 29.26 26.80 -38.82
C LEU A 450 27.97 26.46 -39.59
N ILE A 451 27.75 27.13 -40.75
CA ILE A 451 26.60 26.85 -41.65
C ILE A 451 26.64 25.39 -42.14
N ALA A 452 27.82 24.91 -42.51
CA ALA A 452 27.98 23.53 -42.97
C ALA A 452 27.66 22.52 -41.81
N GLU A 453 28.13 22.82 -40.62
CA GLU A 453 27.82 21.98 -39.42
C GLU A 453 26.32 21.99 -39.09
N LEU A 454 25.69 23.16 -39.08
CA LEU A 454 24.27 23.29 -38.79
C LEU A 454 23.41 22.59 -39.85
N LYS A 455 23.77 22.68 -41.12
CA LYS A 455 23.11 21.92 -42.19
C LYS A 455 23.29 20.42 -42.05
N ALA A 456 24.46 19.97 -41.62
CA ALA A 456 24.73 18.56 -41.38
C ALA A 456 23.96 18.01 -40.17
N ILE A 457 23.70 18.83 -39.15
CA ILE A 457 22.85 18.47 -38.02
C ILE A 457 21.39 18.31 -38.44
N LEU A 458 20.87 19.24 -39.24
CA LEU A 458 19.49 19.21 -39.75
C LEU A 458 19.21 18.05 -40.71
N ALA A 459 20.25 17.60 -41.43
CA ALA A 459 20.15 16.50 -42.40
C ALA A 459 20.17 15.11 -41.74
N ASP A 460 20.64 14.98 -40.47
CA ASP A 460 20.86 13.71 -39.79
C ASP A 460 20.24 13.70 -38.40
N GLU A 461 19.20 12.91 -38.22
CA GLU A 461 18.51 12.77 -36.93
C GLU A 461 19.43 12.19 -35.83
N ALA A 462 20.41 11.35 -36.19
CA ALA A 462 21.36 10.80 -35.24
C ALA A 462 22.18 11.91 -34.55
N LYS A 463 22.57 12.94 -35.31
CA LYS A 463 23.28 14.11 -34.74
C LYS A 463 22.41 14.92 -33.80
N ILE A 464 21.12 15.04 -34.09
CA ILE A 464 20.16 15.70 -33.16
C ILE A 464 20.10 14.91 -31.84
N ILE A 465 20.02 13.58 -31.92
CA ILE A 465 20.00 12.71 -30.73
C ILE A 465 21.31 12.83 -29.95
N ASP A 466 22.46 12.88 -30.59
CA ASP A 466 23.77 13.04 -29.93
C ASP A 466 23.89 14.38 -29.21
N ILE A 467 23.33 15.46 -29.78
CA ILE A 467 23.26 16.75 -29.10
C ILE A 467 22.38 16.66 -27.85
N ILE A 468 21.19 16.03 -27.96
CA ILE A 468 20.30 15.83 -26.83
C ILE A 468 21.03 15.07 -25.71
N ARG A 469 21.70 13.95 -26.03
CA ARG A 469 22.46 13.14 -25.08
C ARG A 469 23.54 13.95 -24.39
N THR A 470 24.33 14.69 -25.14
CA THR A 470 25.40 15.53 -24.60
C THR A 470 24.85 16.55 -23.62
N GLU A 471 23.79 17.25 -24.00
CA GLU A 471 23.19 18.31 -23.18
C GLU A 471 22.53 17.81 -21.90
N ILE A 472 21.83 16.65 -21.96
CA ILE A 472 21.23 16.10 -20.75
C ILE A 472 22.26 15.45 -19.82
N LEU A 473 23.40 14.94 -20.35
CA LEU A 473 24.52 14.46 -19.54
C LEU A 473 25.19 15.61 -18.79
N GLU A 474 25.39 16.78 -19.43
CA GLU A 474 25.87 17.99 -18.74
C GLU A 474 24.96 18.39 -17.58
N LEU A 475 23.64 18.27 -17.77
CA LEU A 475 22.68 18.53 -16.70
C LEU A 475 22.78 17.53 -15.56
N LYS A 476 22.98 16.25 -15.88
CA LYS A 476 23.21 15.21 -14.89
C LYS A 476 24.47 15.52 -14.05
N GLU A 477 25.58 15.88 -14.67
CA GLU A 477 26.80 16.25 -13.94
C GLU A 477 26.60 17.43 -12.99
N ARG A 478 25.81 18.42 -13.39
CA ARG A 478 25.62 19.65 -12.61
C ARG A 478 24.61 19.57 -11.51
N PHE A 479 23.56 18.76 -11.64
CA PHE A 479 22.36 18.78 -10.79
C PHE A 479 22.03 17.43 -10.16
N ASN A 480 22.71 16.35 -10.52
CA ASN A 480 22.42 15.03 -9.98
C ASN A 480 22.73 14.97 -8.47
N ASP A 481 21.88 14.31 -7.72
CA ASP A 481 22.05 13.99 -6.31
C ASP A 481 21.72 12.50 -6.05
N LYS A 482 21.89 12.07 -4.82
CA LYS A 482 21.56 10.70 -4.43
C LYS A 482 20.05 10.49 -4.33
N ARG A 483 19.61 9.26 -4.66
CA ARG A 483 18.25 8.81 -4.36
C ARG A 483 17.97 8.96 -2.87
N ARG A 484 16.79 9.46 -2.52
CA ARG A 484 16.34 9.66 -1.13
C ARG A 484 15.43 8.52 -0.67
N THR A 485 14.55 8.05 -1.54
CA THR A 485 13.57 6.99 -1.21
C THR A 485 14.18 5.62 -1.43
N GLU A 486 14.14 4.78 -0.41
CA GLU A 486 14.57 3.39 -0.49
C GLU A 486 13.43 2.51 -1.03
N ILE A 487 13.76 1.44 -1.77
CA ILE A 487 12.77 0.49 -2.32
C ILE A 487 13.15 -0.90 -1.85
N THR A 488 12.26 -1.56 -1.11
CA THR A 488 12.48 -2.93 -0.66
C THR A 488 12.19 -3.93 -1.78
N SER A 489 13.08 -4.90 -1.96
CA SER A 489 12.93 -5.98 -2.95
C SER A 489 11.97 -7.09 -2.51
N GLY A 490 11.71 -7.21 -1.20
CA GLY A 490 10.73 -8.12 -0.62
C GLY A 490 9.32 -7.61 -0.93
N GLY A 491 8.46 -8.50 -1.45
CA GLY A 491 7.02 -8.29 -1.34
C GLY A 491 6.70 -8.00 0.13
N LEU A 492 5.51 -7.47 0.39
CA LEU A 492 4.95 -7.31 1.72
C LEU A 492 5.23 -8.56 2.59
N GLU A 493 6.44 -8.70 3.12
CA GLU A 493 6.59 -9.15 4.48
C GLU A 493 6.10 -7.96 5.31
N MET A 494 4.79 -7.79 5.33
CA MET A 494 4.18 -7.36 6.56
C MET A 494 4.70 -8.38 7.56
N ILE A 495 5.59 -7.95 8.43
CA ILE A 495 5.68 -8.58 9.74
C ILE A 495 4.23 -8.42 10.23
N GLU A 496 3.42 -9.46 10.04
CA GLU A 496 2.09 -9.49 10.62
C GLU A 496 2.34 -9.41 12.12
N ASP A 497 1.44 -8.80 12.88
CA ASP A 497 1.56 -8.81 14.35
C ASP A 497 1.77 -10.25 14.85
N GLU A 498 1.36 -11.22 14.07
CA GLU A 498 1.53 -12.65 14.23
C GLU A 498 3.01 -13.07 14.29
N ASP A 499 3.88 -12.52 13.43
CA ASP A 499 5.32 -12.86 13.39
C ASP A 499 6.09 -12.33 14.61
N LEU A 500 5.52 -11.39 15.34
CA LEU A 500 6.11 -10.79 16.55
C LEU A 500 5.59 -11.42 17.83
N ILE A 501 4.57 -12.27 17.74
CA ILE A 501 4.00 -13.00 18.87
C ILE A 501 4.75 -14.32 18.98
N PRO A 502 5.31 -14.67 20.14
CA PRO A 502 5.99 -15.95 20.31
C PRO A 502 5.04 -17.11 20.02
N VAL A 503 5.52 -18.11 19.29
CA VAL A 503 4.82 -19.37 19.04
C VAL A 503 4.83 -20.17 20.32
N GLU A 504 3.71 -20.23 21.03
CA GLU A 504 3.56 -20.94 22.30
C GLU A 504 2.39 -21.92 22.23
N ASN A 505 2.58 -23.11 22.78
CA ASN A 505 1.50 -24.04 22.98
C ASN A 505 0.63 -23.59 24.15
N SER A 506 -0.65 -23.52 23.89
CA SER A 506 -1.64 -22.99 24.83
C SER A 506 -2.87 -23.89 24.87
N VAL A 507 -3.57 -23.83 25.99
CA VAL A 507 -4.88 -24.46 26.16
C VAL A 507 -5.95 -23.38 26.16
N VAL A 508 -6.88 -23.46 25.20
CA VAL A 508 -8.06 -22.60 25.16
C VAL A 508 -9.21 -23.30 25.85
N THR A 509 -9.82 -22.63 26.82
CA THR A 509 -11.01 -23.11 27.53
C THR A 509 -12.19 -22.20 27.24
N LEU A 510 -13.35 -22.78 27.02
CA LEU A 510 -14.62 -22.08 26.86
C LEU A 510 -15.68 -22.71 27.74
N THR A 511 -16.36 -21.88 28.55
CA THR A 511 -17.44 -22.32 29.46
C THR A 511 -18.78 -22.37 28.73
N HIS A 512 -19.73 -23.09 29.34
CA HIS A 512 -21.12 -23.19 28.90
C HIS A 512 -21.82 -21.82 28.79
N ASN A 513 -21.49 -20.91 29.67
CA ASN A 513 -22.02 -19.53 29.65
C ASN A 513 -21.21 -18.59 28.76
N GLY A 514 -20.20 -19.10 28.03
CA GLY A 514 -19.46 -18.38 27.00
C GLY A 514 -18.31 -17.53 27.52
N TYR A 515 -17.64 -17.93 28.60
CA TYR A 515 -16.37 -17.32 29.02
C TYR A 515 -15.20 -18.07 28.37
N VAL A 516 -14.34 -17.35 27.70
CA VAL A 516 -13.16 -17.88 27.01
C VAL A 516 -11.87 -17.34 27.63
N LYS A 517 -10.85 -18.18 27.70
CA LYS A 517 -9.49 -17.80 28.08
C LYS A 517 -8.46 -18.72 27.46
N ARG A 518 -7.24 -18.25 27.46
CA ARG A 518 -6.05 -19.00 27.07
C ARG A 518 -5.14 -19.17 28.29
N LEU A 519 -4.50 -20.32 28.38
CA LEU A 519 -3.50 -20.67 29.41
C LEU A 519 -2.30 -21.31 28.75
N ALA A 520 -1.10 -21.17 29.31
CA ALA A 520 0.05 -21.94 28.87
C ALA A 520 -0.19 -23.45 29.09
N ALA A 521 0.24 -24.29 28.14
CA ALA A 521 -0.05 -25.73 28.15
C ALA A 521 0.44 -26.46 29.43
N ASN A 522 1.53 -26.00 30.04
CA ASN A 522 2.10 -26.56 31.27
C ASN A 522 1.29 -26.30 32.59
N THR A 523 0.18 -25.59 32.46
CA THR A 523 -0.64 -25.23 33.66
C THR A 523 -1.43 -26.42 34.21
N TYR A 524 -1.70 -27.46 33.40
CA TYR A 524 -2.49 -28.63 33.83
C TYR A 524 -1.57 -29.86 33.98
N ARG A 525 -1.21 -30.21 35.22
CA ARG A 525 -0.41 -31.40 35.52
C ARG A 525 -1.27 -32.67 35.62
N SER A 526 -0.74 -33.80 35.15
CA SER A 526 -1.37 -35.12 35.28
C SER A 526 -1.52 -35.57 36.74
N GLN A 527 -2.65 -36.18 37.09
CA GLN A 527 -2.93 -36.74 38.40
C GLN A 527 -3.26 -38.22 38.27
N LYS A 528 -2.77 -39.05 39.25
CA LYS A 528 -3.04 -40.47 39.32
C LYS A 528 -4.51 -40.75 39.68
N ARG A 529 -5.02 -41.95 39.30
CA ARG A 529 -6.37 -42.45 39.57
C ARG A 529 -6.78 -42.26 41.05
N GLY A 530 -7.92 -41.56 41.31
CA GLY A 530 -8.42 -41.32 42.67
C GLY A 530 -7.91 -40.02 43.30
N GLY A 531 -7.17 -39.16 42.58
CA GLY A 531 -6.78 -37.82 43.02
C GLY A 531 -7.99 -36.91 43.26
N ARG A 532 -7.83 -35.92 44.13
CA ARG A 532 -8.79 -34.80 44.27
C ARG A 532 -8.60 -33.86 43.08
N GLY A 533 -9.62 -33.66 42.29
CA GLY A 533 -9.56 -32.77 41.15
C GLY A 533 -9.00 -31.38 41.48
N VAL A 534 -8.39 -30.73 40.50
CA VAL A 534 -7.88 -29.36 40.60
C VAL A 534 -8.89 -28.45 39.92
N GLN A 535 -9.23 -27.34 40.60
CA GLN A 535 -10.14 -26.35 40.02
C GLN A 535 -9.50 -25.72 38.75
N GLY A 536 -10.04 -26.02 37.61
CA GLY A 536 -9.49 -25.57 36.29
C GLY A 536 -9.88 -24.15 35.91
N MET A 537 -10.98 -23.63 36.48
CA MET A 537 -11.51 -22.30 36.23
C MET A 537 -12.40 -21.84 37.38
N GLY A 538 -12.36 -20.55 37.71
CA GLY A 538 -13.39 -19.93 38.58
C GLY A 538 -14.67 -19.75 37.74
N THR A 539 -15.69 -20.54 38.02
CA THR A 539 -17.01 -20.45 37.39
C THR A 539 -18.03 -19.83 38.34
N ASN A 540 -19.13 -19.33 37.80
CA ASN A 540 -20.34 -19.01 38.61
C ASN A 540 -21.01 -20.31 39.05
N GLU A 541 -21.96 -20.23 40.01
CA GLU A 541 -22.64 -21.42 40.56
C GLU A 541 -23.30 -22.34 39.51
N ASP A 542 -23.65 -21.79 38.31
CA ASP A 542 -24.32 -22.53 37.23
C ASP A 542 -23.45 -22.60 35.92
N ASP A 543 -22.12 -22.43 35.97
CA ASP A 543 -21.25 -22.43 34.77
C ASP A 543 -20.15 -23.51 34.91
N PHE A 544 -19.77 -24.11 33.79
CA PHE A 544 -18.73 -25.16 33.71
C PHE A 544 -17.96 -25.04 32.37
N VAL A 545 -16.74 -25.59 32.31
CA VAL A 545 -15.93 -25.66 31.10
C VAL A 545 -16.55 -26.69 30.15
N GLU A 546 -17.04 -26.24 29.03
CA GLU A 546 -17.68 -27.08 28.00
C GLU A 546 -16.70 -27.53 26.94
N HIS A 547 -15.77 -26.66 26.54
CA HIS A 547 -14.76 -26.95 25.51
C HIS A 547 -13.37 -26.67 26.06
N LEU A 548 -12.44 -27.58 25.73
CA LEU A 548 -11.02 -27.46 25.99
C LEU A 548 -10.26 -27.88 24.74
N MET A 549 -9.29 -27.10 24.29
CA MET A 549 -8.55 -27.37 23.06
C MET A 549 -7.08 -26.94 23.20
N ASN A 550 -6.16 -27.84 22.87
CA ASN A 550 -4.76 -27.53 22.68
C ASN A 550 -4.55 -26.82 21.35
N THR A 551 -3.85 -25.72 21.35
CA THR A 551 -3.63 -24.87 20.17
C THR A 551 -2.34 -24.09 20.32
N SER A 552 -1.76 -23.67 19.21
CA SER A 552 -0.70 -22.66 19.19
C SER A 552 -1.29 -21.25 19.22
N THR A 553 -0.52 -20.29 19.70
CA THR A 553 -0.85 -18.86 19.59
C THR A 553 -1.15 -18.44 18.16
N HIS A 554 -0.53 -19.07 17.15
CA HIS A 554 -0.66 -18.73 15.71
C HIS A 554 -1.80 -19.48 14.98
N ASP A 555 -2.37 -20.51 15.61
CA ASP A 555 -3.43 -21.29 14.97
C ASP A 555 -4.69 -20.46 14.73
N THR A 556 -5.35 -20.76 13.62
CA THR A 556 -6.68 -20.23 13.34
C THR A 556 -7.74 -21.11 14.01
N ILE A 557 -8.55 -20.52 14.86
CA ILE A 557 -9.61 -21.20 15.58
C ILE A 557 -10.95 -20.77 14.99
N LEU A 558 -11.75 -21.77 14.59
CA LEU A 558 -13.12 -21.59 14.13
C LEU A 558 -14.10 -21.92 15.25
N PHE A 559 -14.99 -20.98 15.54
CA PHE A 559 -16.05 -21.13 16.54
C PHE A 559 -17.39 -21.32 15.83
N PHE A 560 -17.92 -22.52 15.91
CA PHE A 560 -19.24 -22.85 15.36
C PHE A 560 -20.29 -22.68 16.44
N THR A 561 -21.42 -22.09 16.08
CA THR A 561 -22.49 -21.75 17.04
C THR A 561 -23.71 -22.63 16.89
N SER A 562 -24.51 -22.71 17.95
CA SER A 562 -25.78 -23.45 17.95
C SER A 562 -26.74 -23.02 16.85
N LYS A 563 -26.66 -21.79 16.38
CA LYS A 563 -27.48 -21.26 15.28
C LYS A 563 -26.89 -21.49 13.89
N GLY A 564 -25.83 -22.32 13.80
CA GLY A 564 -25.23 -22.74 12.53
C GLY A 564 -24.38 -21.67 11.86
N LYS A 565 -23.87 -20.69 12.61
CA LYS A 565 -22.87 -19.71 12.16
C LYS A 565 -21.46 -20.18 12.54
N VAL A 566 -20.46 -19.60 11.86
CA VAL A 566 -19.04 -19.76 12.19
C VAL A 566 -18.36 -18.40 12.28
N PHE A 567 -17.51 -18.24 13.29
CA PHE A 567 -16.63 -17.10 13.52
C PHE A 567 -15.19 -17.58 13.52
N ARG A 568 -14.25 -16.65 13.36
CA ARG A 568 -12.82 -16.92 13.32
C ARG A 568 -12.08 -16.00 14.32
N ALA A 569 -11.14 -16.57 15.06
CA ALA A 569 -10.13 -15.84 15.82
C ALA A 569 -8.78 -16.57 15.74
N LYS A 570 -7.68 -15.83 15.93
CA LYS A 570 -6.34 -16.39 16.13
C LYS A 570 -6.12 -16.75 17.61
N GLY A 571 -5.29 -17.74 17.89
CA GLY A 571 -4.99 -18.16 19.26
C GLY A 571 -4.51 -17.00 20.15
N TYR A 572 -3.67 -16.12 19.61
CA TYR A 572 -3.15 -14.94 20.33
C TYR A 572 -4.21 -13.85 20.59
N GLU A 573 -5.32 -13.81 19.83
CA GLU A 573 -6.42 -12.86 20.07
C GLU A 573 -7.22 -13.23 21.31
N ILE A 574 -7.11 -14.48 21.79
CA ILE A 574 -7.74 -14.95 23.02
C ILE A 574 -6.87 -14.54 24.19
N PRO A 575 -7.38 -13.70 25.12
CA PRO A 575 -6.57 -13.18 26.21
C PRO A 575 -6.08 -14.30 27.15
N GLU A 576 -4.84 -14.15 27.62
CA GLU A 576 -4.26 -15.01 28.64
C GLU A 576 -4.73 -14.60 30.04
N PHE A 577 -5.15 -15.57 30.80
CA PHE A 577 -5.59 -15.38 32.17
C PHE A 577 -5.00 -16.45 33.12
N GLY A 578 -4.90 -16.12 34.37
CA GLY A 578 -4.50 -17.10 35.39
C GLY A 578 -5.50 -18.28 35.50
N ARG A 579 -5.04 -19.41 36.07
CA ARG A 579 -5.82 -20.66 36.15
C ARG A 579 -7.19 -20.46 36.77
N THR A 580 -7.32 -19.71 37.86
CA THR A 580 -8.57 -19.48 38.61
C THR A 580 -9.43 -18.34 38.06
N ALA A 581 -8.97 -17.57 37.10
CA ALA A 581 -9.73 -16.48 36.51
C ALA A 581 -10.86 -16.99 35.61
N LYS A 582 -11.99 -16.25 35.56
CA LYS A 582 -13.17 -16.56 34.75
C LYS A 582 -12.93 -16.42 33.23
N GLY A 583 -11.92 -15.65 32.78
CA GLY A 583 -11.72 -15.31 31.40
C GLY A 583 -12.60 -14.15 30.91
N LEU A 584 -12.69 -13.99 29.61
CA LEU A 584 -13.42 -12.94 28.88
C LEU A 584 -14.73 -13.50 28.33
N PRO A 585 -15.89 -12.80 28.42
CA PRO A 585 -17.09 -13.20 27.69
C PRO A 585 -16.81 -13.28 26.19
N ILE A 586 -17.14 -14.39 25.54
CA ILE A 586 -16.87 -14.64 24.11
C ILE A 586 -17.51 -13.59 23.18
N VAL A 587 -18.62 -12.98 23.61
CA VAL A 587 -19.28 -11.89 22.90
C VAL A 587 -18.42 -10.62 22.78
N ASN A 588 -17.38 -10.47 23.60
CA ASN A 588 -16.40 -9.39 23.50
C ASN A 588 -15.30 -9.69 22.50
N LEU A 589 -15.12 -10.96 22.13
CA LEU A 589 -14.17 -11.41 21.12
C LEU A 589 -14.85 -11.60 19.76
N LEU A 590 -16.07 -12.17 19.76
CA LEU A 590 -16.82 -12.52 18.56
C LEU A 590 -18.19 -11.84 18.57
N ASN A 591 -18.64 -11.36 17.41
CA ASN A 591 -19.96 -10.73 17.27
C ASN A 591 -21.10 -11.77 17.25
N ILE A 592 -21.26 -12.47 18.37
CA ILE A 592 -22.28 -13.52 18.54
C ILE A 592 -23.62 -12.89 18.98
N ASP A 593 -24.73 -13.36 18.42
CA ASP A 593 -26.06 -12.86 18.77
C ASP A 593 -26.50 -13.30 20.17
N LYS A 594 -27.38 -12.52 20.78
CA LYS A 594 -27.89 -12.82 22.14
C LYS A 594 -28.62 -14.17 22.17
N GLY A 595 -28.19 -15.08 23.04
CA GLY A 595 -28.76 -16.43 23.15
C GLY A 595 -28.16 -17.48 22.22
N GLU A 596 -27.21 -17.11 21.37
CA GLU A 596 -26.44 -18.02 20.56
C GLU A 596 -25.24 -18.54 21.37
N LYS A 597 -24.97 -19.86 21.34
CA LYS A 597 -23.86 -20.51 22.05
C LYS A 597 -22.86 -21.12 21.09
N VAL A 598 -21.60 -21.17 21.46
CA VAL A 598 -20.56 -21.90 20.72
C VAL A 598 -20.73 -23.39 21.02
N THR A 599 -20.84 -24.21 19.99
CA THR A 599 -21.03 -25.67 20.06
C THR A 599 -19.80 -26.46 19.63
N ALA A 600 -18.88 -25.84 18.91
CA ALA A 600 -17.61 -26.46 18.56
C ALA A 600 -16.53 -25.41 18.34
N MET A 601 -15.33 -25.73 18.81
CA MET A 601 -14.09 -25.03 18.47
C MET A 601 -13.21 -25.95 17.64
N ILE A 602 -12.72 -25.51 16.50
CA ILE A 602 -11.87 -26.32 15.61
C ILE A 602 -10.65 -25.52 15.20
N ARG A 603 -9.48 -26.09 15.40
CA ARG A 603 -8.23 -25.60 14.88
C ARG A 603 -8.12 -25.93 13.39
N VAL A 604 -7.75 -24.95 12.57
CA VAL A 604 -7.51 -25.10 11.14
C VAL A 604 -6.10 -24.62 10.80
N GLY A 605 -5.28 -25.49 10.24
CA GLY A 605 -3.91 -25.15 9.79
C GLY A 605 -3.92 -24.43 8.46
N SER A 606 -4.65 -24.95 7.46
CA SER A 606 -4.80 -24.36 6.11
C SER A 606 -6.21 -24.51 5.59
N PHE A 607 -6.67 -23.57 4.79
CA PHE A 607 -7.95 -23.63 4.08
C PHE A 607 -7.83 -24.21 2.66
N ASP A 608 -6.63 -24.48 2.20
CA ASP A 608 -6.33 -24.98 0.84
C ASP A 608 -6.21 -26.52 0.79
N GLU A 609 -6.36 -27.19 1.93
CA GLU A 609 -6.32 -28.65 2.03
C GLU A 609 -7.62 -29.28 1.50
N ASP A 610 -7.51 -30.48 0.92
CA ASP A 610 -8.66 -31.33 0.54
C ASP A 610 -9.32 -31.94 1.80
N ALA A 611 -9.91 -31.07 2.61
CA ALA A 611 -10.53 -31.42 3.88
C ALA A 611 -11.99 -30.93 3.94
N TYR A 612 -12.75 -31.54 4.83
CA TYR A 612 -14.18 -31.27 4.98
C TYR A 612 -14.54 -31.03 6.44
N PHE A 613 -15.56 -30.20 6.67
CA PHE A 613 -16.28 -30.18 7.95
C PHE A 613 -17.51 -31.04 7.85
N ILE A 614 -17.69 -31.93 8.84
CA ILE A 614 -18.93 -32.70 9.05
C ILE A 614 -19.69 -32.06 10.19
N PHE A 615 -20.93 -31.73 9.95
CA PHE A 615 -21.85 -31.10 10.89
C PHE A 615 -22.90 -32.12 11.32
N THR A 616 -23.31 -32.06 12.58
CA THR A 616 -24.45 -32.87 13.07
C THR A 616 -25.30 -32.02 14.00
N THR A 617 -26.63 -32.08 13.75
CA THR A 617 -27.64 -31.33 14.53
C THR A 617 -28.28 -32.18 15.62
N LYS A 618 -28.93 -31.54 16.57
CA LYS A 618 -29.65 -32.15 17.68
C LYS A 618 -30.71 -33.15 17.18
N THR A 619 -31.38 -32.82 16.07
CA THR A 619 -32.40 -33.70 15.45
C THR A 619 -31.84 -34.82 14.55
N GLY A 620 -30.52 -34.99 14.50
CA GLY A 620 -29.84 -36.07 13.79
C GLY A 620 -29.66 -35.81 12.29
N ILE A 621 -29.67 -34.58 11.85
CA ILE A 621 -29.30 -34.18 10.50
C ILE A 621 -27.77 -34.01 10.44
N THR A 622 -27.18 -34.45 9.35
CA THR A 622 -25.72 -34.33 9.11
C THR A 622 -25.41 -33.73 7.74
N LYS A 623 -24.26 -33.09 7.62
CA LYS A 623 -23.82 -32.43 6.40
C LYS A 623 -22.30 -32.46 6.27
N ARG A 624 -21.76 -32.59 5.02
CA ARG A 624 -20.32 -32.46 4.72
C ARG A 624 -20.08 -31.26 3.81
N THR A 625 -19.11 -30.39 4.16
CA THR A 625 -18.81 -29.18 3.39
C THR A 625 -17.28 -28.97 3.31
N PRO A 626 -16.71 -28.67 2.12
CA PRO A 626 -15.28 -28.42 1.97
C PRO A 626 -14.79 -27.25 2.85
N VAL A 627 -13.62 -27.42 3.47
CA VAL A 627 -12.98 -26.38 4.32
C VAL A 627 -12.71 -25.09 3.55
N SER A 628 -12.38 -25.18 2.27
CA SER A 628 -12.11 -24.03 1.39
C SER A 628 -13.26 -23.02 1.32
N GLN A 629 -14.52 -23.47 1.55
CA GLN A 629 -15.66 -22.56 1.60
C GLN A 629 -15.70 -21.64 2.83
N PHE A 630 -14.78 -21.83 3.78
CA PHE A 630 -14.68 -21.07 5.03
C PHE A 630 -13.43 -20.19 5.08
N ALA A 631 -12.64 -20.07 4.01
CA ALA A 631 -11.44 -19.25 3.95
C ALA A 631 -11.71 -17.76 4.26
N ASN A 632 -12.87 -17.24 3.84
CA ASN A 632 -13.23 -15.83 3.99
C ASN A 632 -14.39 -15.65 4.98
N ILE A 633 -14.08 -15.67 6.28
CA ILE A 633 -15.05 -15.41 7.36
C ILE A 633 -14.97 -13.92 7.74
N ARG A 634 -16.10 -13.22 7.65
CA ARG A 634 -16.22 -11.82 8.05
C ARG A 634 -16.40 -11.71 9.58
N THR A 635 -16.15 -10.53 10.14
CA THR A 635 -16.35 -10.24 11.58
C THR A 635 -17.77 -10.52 12.08
N ASN A 636 -18.78 -10.43 11.22
CA ASN A 636 -20.19 -10.73 11.54
C ASN A 636 -20.51 -12.23 11.48
N GLY A 637 -19.49 -13.08 11.30
CA GLY A 637 -19.66 -14.51 11.11
C GLY A 637 -20.15 -14.87 9.70
N LEU A 638 -20.29 -16.15 9.47
CA LEU A 638 -20.67 -16.77 8.22
C LEU A 638 -21.67 -17.90 8.48
N ILE A 639 -22.70 -18.05 7.67
CA ILE A 639 -23.62 -19.20 7.79
C ILE A 639 -22.88 -20.47 7.39
N ALA A 640 -22.76 -21.42 8.31
CA ALA A 640 -22.10 -22.71 8.12
C ALA A 640 -23.10 -23.80 7.74
N ILE A 641 -24.32 -23.78 8.29
CA ILE A 641 -25.43 -24.70 7.99
C ILE A 641 -26.74 -23.96 8.15
N SER A 642 -27.74 -24.25 7.28
CA SER A 642 -29.11 -23.79 7.47
C SER A 642 -29.88 -24.79 8.32
N LEU A 643 -30.19 -24.37 9.55
CA LEU A 643 -30.91 -25.19 10.51
C LEU A 643 -32.42 -25.18 10.20
N ARG A 644 -33.12 -26.25 10.60
CA ARG A 644 -34.58 -26.29 10.64
C ARG A 644 -35.11 -25.56 11.85
N GLU A 645 -36.41 -25.27 11.86
CA GLU A 645 -37.10 -24.70 13.02
C GLU A 645 -36.92 -25.66 14.23
N ASP A 646 -36.56 -25.12 15.40
CA ASP A 646 -36.31 -25.83 16.65
C ASP A 646 -35.14 -26.86 16.63
N ASP A 647 -34.20 -26.74 15.67
CA ASP A 647 -32.96 -27.53 15.65
C ASP A 647 -31.74 -26.71 16.03
N ASP A 648 -30.78 -27.33 16.66
CA ASP A 648 -29.50 -26.74 17.03
C ASP A 648 -28.33 -27.56 16.44
N LEU A 649 -27.26 -26.88 16.09
CA LEU A 649 -26.00 -27.52 15.72
C LEU A 649 -25.32 -28.04 17.01
N ILE A 650 -25.00 -29.34 17.06
CA ILE A 650 -24.43 -29.99 18.23
C ILE A 650 -22.93 -30.26 18.07
N SER A 651 -22.51 -30.71 16.91
CA SER A 651 -21.12 -31.11 16.70
C SER A 651 -20.63 -30.78 15.29
N VAL A 652 -19.37 -30.39 15.23
CA VAL A 652 -18.61 -30.20 13.97
C VAL A 652 -17.27 -30.88 14.11
N ARG A 653 -16.84 -31.61 13.08
CA ARG A 653 -15.53 -32.28 13.02
C ARG A 653 -14.85 -32.01 11.68
N LEU A 654 -13.54 -31.90 11.72
CA LEU A 654 -12.69 -31.81 10.54
C LEU A 654 -12.34 -33.23 10.06
N THR A 655 -12.36 -33.47 8.76
CA THR A 655 -12.05 -34.76 8.15
C THR A 655 -11.38 -34.58 6.77
N ASP A 656 -10.68 -35.64 6.33
CA ASP A 656 -10.03 -35.73 5.02
C ASP A 656 -10.93 -36.27 3.90
N GLY A 657 -12.18 -36.66 4.19
CA GLY A 657 -13.12 -37.16 3.19
C GLY A 657 -13.25 -38.71 3.12
N GLU A 658 -12.39 -39.45 3.82
CA GLU A 658 -12.33 -40.94 3.72
C GLU A 658 -12.63 -41.67 5.06
N LYS A 659 -13.04 -40.94 6.07
CA LYS A 659 -13.22 -41.44 7.43
C LYS A 659 -14.60 -42.07 7.67
N GLN A 660 -14.74 -42.74 8.79
CA GLN A 660 -15.99 -43.22 9.30
C GLN A 660 -16.55 -42.34 10.39
N VAL A 661 -17.85 -42.16 10.39
CA VAL A 661 -18.57 -41.26 11.31
C VAL A 661 -19.43 -42.09 12.27
N ILE A 662 -19.35 -41.73 13.56
CA ILE A 662 -20.31 -42.20 14.58
C ILE A 662 -21.17 -41.05 15.08
N ILE A 663 -22.43 -41.31 15.30
CA ILE A 663 -23.38 -40.40 15.94
C ILE A 663 -24.01 -41.14 17.11
N GLY A 664 -23.87 -40.58 18.31
CA GLY A 664 -24.40 -41.10 19.57
C GLY A 664 -25.59 -40.30 20.09
N THR A 665 -26.56 -41.01 20.69
CA THR A 665 -27.79 -40.41 21.21
C THR A 665 -27.86 -40.51 22.75
N ARG A 666 -28.64 -39.61 23.37
CA ARG A 666 -28.90 -39.57 24.82
C ARG A 666 -29.38 -40.88 25.38
N ASP A 667 -30.20 -41.62 24.65
CA ASP A 667 -30.77 -42.92 25.06
C ASP A 667 -29.78 -44.09 24.84
N GLY A 668 -28.50 -43.79 24.54
CA GLY A 668 -27.44 -44.78 24.40
C GLY A 668 -27.48 -45.57 23.10
N MET A 669 -27.99 -45.00 22.01
CA MET A 669 -27.91 -45.56 20.65
C MET A 669 -26.74 -44.94 19.93
N LEU A 670 -26.13 -45.68 18.98
CA LEU A 670 -25.02 -45.22 18.15
C LEU A 670 -25.13 -45.81 16.72
N VAL A 671 -24.96 -44.97 15.72
CA VAL A 671 -24.84 -45.39 14.32
C VAL A 671 -23.40 -45.14 13.85
N ARG A 672 -22.84 -46.07 13.05
CA ARG A 672 -21.53 -45.96 12.37
C ARG A 672 -21.73 -46.11 10.88
N PHE A 673 -21.22 -45.16 10.08
CA PHE A 673 -21.34 -45.16 8.62
C PHE A 673 -20.15 -44.47 7.98
N GLN A 674 -19.96 -44.69 6.64
CA GLN A 674 -18.92 -44.02 5.89
C GLN A 674 -19.30 -42.56 5.64
N GLU A 675 -18.32 -41.62 5.76
CA GLU A 675 -18.62 -40.24 5.48
C GLU A 675 -19.02 -39.94 4.03
N ASP A 676 -18.60 -40.79 3.06
CA ASP A 676 -19.02 -40.71 1.68
C ASP A 676 -20.53 -40.96 1.47
N ASP A 677 -21.21 -41.57 2.43
CA ASP A 677 -22.69 -41.64 2.45
C ASP A 677 -23.30 -40.22 2.56
N ILE A 678 -22.49 -39.21 3.00
CA ILE A 678 -22.88 -37.81 3.06
C ILE A 678 -22.25 -37.10 1.85
N ARG A 679 -23.06 -36.83 0.83
CA ARG A 679 -22.59 -36.06 -0.32
C ARG A 679 -22.03 -34.70 0.11
N SER A 680 -20.95 -34.21 -0.54
CA SER A 680 -20.44 -32.86 -0.35
C SER A 680 -21.51 -31.83 -0.73
N MET A 681 -21.73 -30.83 0.16
CA MET A 681 -22.79 -29.85 0.01
C MET A 681 -22.24 -28.47 0.28
N GLY A 682 -22.87 -27.47 -0.35
CA GLY A 682 -22.55 -26.08 -0.13
C GLY A 682 -22.84 -25.63 1.30
N ARG A 683 -22.20 -24.57 1.72
CA ARG A 683 -22.21 -23.99 3.07
C ARG A 683 -23.63 -23.76 3.62
N THR A 684 -24.55 -23.24 2.80
CA THR A 684 -25.93 -22.90 3.19
C THR A 684 -26.92 -24.08 3.08
N ALA A 685 -26.48 -25.30 2.77
CA ALA A 685 -27.34 -26.45 2.70
C ALA A 685 -27.79 -26.91 4.11
N GLY A 686 -29.02 -27.43 4.24
CA GLY A 686 -29.57 -27.92 5.50
C GLY A 686 -29.18 -29.35 5.89
N GLY A 687 -28.45 -30.08 5.01
CA GLY A 687 -28.01 -31.47 5.30
C GLY A 687 -29.00 -32.59 5.00
N VAL A 688 -28.62 -33.80 5.39
CA VAL A 688 -29.36 -35.07 5.21
C VAL A 688 -29.48 -35.80 6.54
N ARG A 689 -30.39 -36.80 6.66
CA ARG A 689 -30.54 -37.57 7.89
C ARG A 689 -29.32 -38.45 8.14
N GLY A 690 -28.64 -38.26 9.27
CA GLY A 690 -27.52 -39.06 9.78
C GLY A 690 -27.99 -40.25 10.63
N ILE A 691 -28.88 -40.02 11.58
CA ILE A 691 -29.50 -41.04 12.44
C ILE A 691 -31.01 -40.82 12.52
N LYS A 692 -31.76 -41.91 12.70
CA LYS A 692 -33.20 -41.85 13.00
C LYS A 692 -33.40 -41.96 14.49
N LEU A 693 -33.80 -40.84 15.12
CA LEU A 693 -34.07 -40.76 16.53
C LEU A 693 -35.38 -41.46 16.94
N ARG A 694 -35.45 -41.95 18.16
CA ARG A 694 -36.68 -42.37 18.83
C ARG A 694 -37.42 -41.15 19.38
N ASP A 695 -38.68 -41.35 19.77
CA ASP A 695 -39.46 -40.26 20.36
C ASP A 695 -38.79 -39.76 21.68
N GLY A 696 -38.53 -38.49 21.76
CA GLY A 696 -37.88 -37.85 22.92
C GLY A 696 -36.36 -38.01 23.01
N ASP A 697 -35.70 -38.78 22.07
CA ASP A 697 -34.26 -38.94 22.05
C ASP A 697 -33.60 -37.76 21.25
N GLU A 698 -32.36 -37.45 21.56
CA GLU A 698 -31.59 -36.43 20.90
C GLU A 698 -30.13 -36.83 20.71
N VAL A 699 -29.46 -36.24 19.74
CA VAL A 699 -28.01 -36.46 19.50
C VAL A 699 -27.22 -35.74 20.59
N VAL A 700 -26.23 -36.44 21.19
CA VAL A 700 -25.31 -35.87 22.20
C VAL A 700 -23.91 -35.65 21.65
N GLY A 701 -23.56 -36.25 20.52
CA GLY A 701 -22.24 -36.02 19.92
C GLY A 701 -22.08 -36.84 18.62
N MET A 702 -21.08 -36.39 17.86
CA MET A 702 -20.60 -37.02 16.65
C MET A 702 -19.07 -37.03 16.68
N GLU A 703 -18.48 -38.17 16.32
CA GLU A 703 -16.99 -38.29 16.21
C GLU A 703 -16.59 -38.97 14.91
N ILE A 704 -15.35 -38.81 14.54
CA ILE A 704 -14.70 -39.53 13.44
C ILE A 704 -13.99 -40.75 14.02
N VAL A 705 -14.11 -41.91 13.37
CA VAL A 705 -13.51 -43.18 13.79
C VAL A 705 -12.48 -43.65 12.81
N GLU A 706 -11.30 -43.98 13.32
CA GLU A 706 -10.24 -44.62 12.57
C GLU A 706 -10.11 -46.11 12.96
N PRO A 707 -9.63 -46.97 12.09
CA PRO A 707 -9.44 -48.39 12.39
C PRO A 707 -8.49 -48.58 13.57
N GLY A 708 -8.91 -49.41 14.56
CA GLY A 708 -8.14 -49.70 15.76
C GLY A 708 -8.43 -48.75 16.95
N GLN A 709 -9.24 -47.73 16.77
CA GLN A 709 -9.69 -46.86 17.87
C GLN A 709 -10.81 -47.56 18.70
N GLU A 710 -10.96 -47.05 19.90
CA GLU A 710 -12.03 -47.47 20.82
C GLU A 710 -13.05 -46.37 20.97
N ILE A 711 -14.30 -46.73 21.16
CA ILE A 711 -15.40 -45.78 21.40
C ILE A 711 -15.65 -45.69 22.91
N LEU A 712 -15.32 -44.54 23.43
CA LEU A 712 -15.57 -44.12 24.83
C LEU A 712 -16.97 -43.52 24.90
N VAL A 713 -17.76 -43.98 25.83
CA VAL A 713 -19.04 -43.42 26.19
C VAL A 713 -19.06 -43.08 27.68
N VAL A 714 -19.62 -41.91 28.01
CA VAL A 714 -19.75 -41.44 29.38
C VAL A 714 -21.22 -41.02 29.65
N THR A 715 -21.71 -41.29 30.85
CA THR A 715 -23.08 -40.95 31.29
C THR A 715 -23.08 -39.87 32.38
N ALA A 716 -24.20 -39.22 32.55
CA ALA A 716 -24.40 -38.10 33.47
C ALA A 716 -24.01 -38.40 34.95
N LYS A 717 -24.21 -39.64 35.41
CA LYS A 717 -23.86 -40.05 36.80
C LYS A 717 -22.45 -40.63 36.92
N GLY A 718 -21.54 -40.29 35.96
CA GLY A 718 -20.11 -40.62 36.05
C GLY A 718 -19.74 -42.07 35.80
N TYR A 719 -20.57 -42.80 35.06
CA TYR A 719 -20.23 -44.12 34.52
C TYR A 719 -19.74 -43.99 33.06
N GLY A 720 -18.87 -44.89 32.66
CA GLY A 720 -18.37 -44.91 31.30
C GLY A 720 -17.68 -46.22 30.99
N LYS A 721 -17.30 -46.37 29.72
CA LYS A 721 -16.57 -47.54 29.24
C LYS A 721 -15.93 -47.25 27.89
N ARG A 722 -14.93 -48.04 27.55
CA ARG A 722 -14.42 -48.16 26.21
C ARG A 722 -14.99 -49.42 25.54
N THR A 723 -15.27 -49.40 24.24
CA THR A 723 -15.70 -50.50 23.44
C THR A 723 -14.98 -50.47 22.11
N SER A 724 -14.43 -51.63 21.64
CA SER A 724 -13.78 -51.71 20.35
C SER A 724 -14.72 -51.22 19.24
N GLU A 725 -14.19 -50.50 18.28
CA GLU A 725 -14.94 -50.01 17.13
C GLU A 725 -15.51 -51.18 16.28
N GLU A 726 -14.85 -52.34 16.28
CA GLU A 726 -15.28 -53.54 15.57
C GLU A 726 -16.66 -54.07 16.04
N GLU A 727 -17.01 -53.81 17.29
CA GLU A 727 -18.35 -54.21 17.78
C GLU A 727 -19.49 -53.41 17.15
N TYR A 728 -19.18 -52.29 16.44
CA TYR A 728 -20.16 -51.46 15.75
C TYR A 728 -20.08 -51.73 14.24
N ARG A 729 -20.93 -52.62 13.73
CA ARG A 729 -20.97 -52.87 12.28
C ARG A 729 -21.22 -51.59 11.51
N LEU A 730 -20.57 -51.47 10.38
CA LEU A 730 -20.82 -50.39 9.43
C LEU A 730 -22.25 -50.50 8.89
N GLN A 731 -22.98 -49.38 8.90
CA GLN A 731 -24.37 -49.28 8.43
C GLN A 731 -24.48 -48.14 7.42
N SER A 732 -25.54 -48.07 6.65
CA SER A 732 -25.87 -46.86 5.91
C SER A 732 -26.39 -45.78 6.88
N ARG A 733 -26.14 -44.50 6.57
CA ARG A 733 -26.68 -43.37 7.34
C ARG A 733 -28.22 -43.42 7.44
N GLY A 734 -28.78 -42.77 8.47
CA GLY A 734 -30.24 -42.65 8.66
C GLY A 734 -30.90 -43.85 9.28
N GLY A 735 -30.15 -44.86 9.75
CA GLY A 735 -30.64 -45.99 10.55
C GLY A 735 -30.91 -45.59 12.02
N VAL A 736 -31.53 -46.48 12.82
CA VAL A 736 -31.80 -46.30 14.26
C VAL A 736 -30.52 -46.47 15.10
N GLY A 737 -29.48 -47.06 14.54
CA GLY A 737 -28.24 -47.40 15.22
C GLY A 737 -28.31 -48.67 16.07
N LEU A 738 -27.21 -48.91 16.80
CA LEU A 738 -27.03 -50.04 17.74
C LEU A 738 -26.94 -49.50 19.15
N LYS A 739 -27.36 -50.29 20.14
CA LYS A 739 -27.22 -49.95 21.54
C LYS A 739 -25.72 -49.90 21.92
N THR A 740 -25.23 -48.77 22.38
CA THR A 740 -23.85 -48.61 22.80
C THR A 740 -23.66 -48.75 24.31
N ILE A 741 -24.59 -48.28 25.10
CA ILE A 741 -24.60 -48.43 26.58
C ILE A 741 -26.02 -48.69 27.05
N GLN A 742 -26.18 -49.47 28.11
CA GLN A 742 -27.51 -49.70 28.72
C GLN A 742 -27.77 -48.57 29.72
N ILE A 743 -28.68 -47.67 29.38
CA ILE A 743 -29.12 -46.57 30.27
C ILE A 743 -30.02 -47.12 31.34
N THR A 744 -29.78 -46.73 32.61
CA THR A 744 -30.54 -47.09 33.82
C THR A 744 -30.55 -45.90 34.77
N ASP A 745 -31.41 -45.92 35.77
CA ASP A 745 -31.43 -44.88 36.82
C ASP A 745 -30.10 -44.75 37.59
N LYS A 746 -29.26 -45.80 37.55
CA LYS A 746 -27.98 -45.85 38.24
C LYS A 746 -26.90 -45.02 37.52
N ASN A 747 -26.85 -45.12 36.18
CA ASN A 747 -25.80 -44.44 35.39
C ASN A 747 -26.30 -43.17 34.71
N GLY A 748 -27.60 -42.97 34.55
CA GLY A 748 -28.19 -41.79 33.93
C GLY A 748 -28.02 -41.77 32.41
N PRO A 749 -28.54 -40.74 31.71
CA PRO A 749 -28.43 -40.64 30.25
C PRO A 749 -26.99 -40.46 29.80
N MET A 750 -26.71 -40.82 28.52
CA MET A 750 -25.40 -40.58 27.88
C MET A 750 -25.20 -39.08 27.65
N VAL A 751 -24.02 -38.55 28.00
CA VAL A 751 -23.66 -37.15 27.84
C VAL A 751 -22.49 -36.93 26.90
N ALA A 752 -21.68 -37.96 26.66
CA ALA A 752 -20.56 -37.87 25.71
C ALA A 752 -20.26 -39.15 25.00
N VAL A 753 -19.87 -39.06 23.74
CA VAL A 753 -19.21 -40.08 22.97
C VAL A 753 -17.92 -39.53 22.41
N LYS A 754 -16.81 -40.29 22.52
CA LYS A 754 -15.49 -39.95 22.03
C LYS A 754 -14.82 -41.15 21.39
N THR A 755 -13.90 -40.93 20.46
CA THR A 755 -12.98 -41.93 19.97
C THR A 755 -11.64 -41.76 20.68
N VAL A 756 -11.04 -42.87 21.13
CA VAL A 756 -9.77 -42.88 21.85
C VAL A 756 -8.87 -44.00 21.34
N ASP A 757 -7.56 -43.83 21.45
CA ASP A 757 -6.55 -44.86 21.04
C ASP A 757 -5.59 -45.25 22.17
N GLY A 758 -5.74 -44.67 23.35
CA GLY A 758 -4.89 -44.95 24.51
C GLY A 758 -3.67 -44.06 24.63
N SER A 759 -3.41 -43.16 23.66
CA SER A 759 -2.33 -42.16 23.71
C SER A 759 -2.74 -40.88 24.42
N GLU A 760 -4.03 -40.77 24.76
CA GLU A 760 -4.59 -39.54 25.36
C GLU A 760 -4.93 -39.73 26.84
N ASP A 761 -5.02 -38.60 27.56
CA ASP A 761 -5.70 -38.50 28.83
C ASP A 761 -7.13 -37.96 28.62
N LEU A 762 -7.99 -38.31 29.57
CA LEU A 762 -9.38 -37.85 29.60
C LEU A 762 -9.58 -36.82 30.70
N MET A 763 -10.22 -35.71 30.34
CA MET A 763 -10.68 -34.72 31.30
C MET A 763 -12.20 -34.82 31.47
N LEU A 764 -12.65 -35.25 32.63
CA LEU A 764 -14.07 -35.25 33.04
C LEU A 764 -14.36 -33.92 33.74
N ILE A 765 -15.41 -33.25 33.30
CA ILE A 765 -15.80 -31.93 33.83
C ILE A 765 -17.22 -32.04 34.35
N THR A 766 -17.45 -31.66 35.62
CA THR A 766 -18.77 -31.68 36.23
C THR A 766 -19.48 -30.33 36.08
N ILE A 767 -20.77 -30.29 36.34
CA ILE A 767 -21.62 -29.07 36.27
C ILE A 767 -21.11 -27.98 37.25
N ASN A 768 -20.47 -28.39 38.36
CA ASN A 768 -19.92 -27.47 39.37
C ASN A 768 -18.47 -27.07 39.06
N GLY A 769 -17.98 -27.35 37.85
CA GLY A 769 -16.63 -26.97 37.40
C GLY A 769 -15.47 -27.80 37.98
N MET A 770 -15.79 -28.94 38.69
CA MET A 770 -14.75 -29.86 39.11
C MET A 770 -14.18 -30.61 37.90
N LEU A 771 -12.85 -30.68 37.81
CA LEU A 771 -12.12 -31.26 36.69
C LEU A 771 -11.27 -32.43 37.20
N ILE A 772 -11.37 -33.58 36.58
CA ILE A 772 -10.54 -34.75 36.82
C ILE A 772 -9.86 -35.19 35.54
N ARG A 773 -8.55 -35.33 35.57
CA ARG A 773 -7.72 -35.90 34.51
C ARG A 773 -7.38 -37.35 34.87
N MET A 774 -7.61 -38.26 33.92
CA MET A 774 -7.27 -39.68 34.05
C MET A 774 -6.74 -40.24 32.75
N ASP A 775 -5.89 -41.25 32.85
CA ASP A 775 -5.44 -42.01 31.68
C ASP A 775 -6.61 -42.78 31.05
N VAL A 776 -6.77 -42.67 29.74
CA VAL A 776 -7.81 -43.41 29.01
C VAL A 776 -7.66 -44.92 29.23
N ASN A 777 -6.42 -45.44 29.39
CA ASN A 777 -6.16 -46.86 29.62
C ASN A 777 -6.67 -47.37 30.94
N ASP A 778 -6.93 -46.54 31.94
CA ASP A 778 -7.55 -46.89 33.22
C ASP A 778 -9.05 -47.25 33.06
N ILE A 779 -9.66 -46.91 31.95
CA ILE A 779 -11.09 -47.17 31.70
C ILE A 779 -11.25 -48.56 31.09
N SER A 780 -12.17 -49.35 31.67
CA SER A 780 -12.36 -50.74 31.22
C SER A 780 -12.87 -50.82 29.75
N LEU A 781 -12.20 -51.68 28.97
CA LEU A 781 -12.65 -52.11 27.63
C LEU A 781 -13.68 -53.23 27.78
N ILE A 782 -14.95 -52.99 27.47
CA ILE A 782 -16.08 -53.93 27.64
C ILE A 782 -17.08 -53.76 26.52
N GLY A 783 -17.89 -54.82 26.34
CA GLY A 783 -18.82 -54.91 25.24
C GLY A 783 -19.98 -53.92 25.27
N ARG A 784 -20.64 -53.72 24.13
CA ARG A 784 -21.65 -52.68 23.88
C ARG A 784 -22.81 -52.66 24.86
N SER A 785 -23.39 -53.81 25.22
CA SER A 785 -24.67 -53.91 25.95
C SER A 785 -24.52 -53.82 27.46
N THR A 786 -23.40 -53.31 27.98
CA THR A 786 -23.14 -53.16 29.42
C THR A 786 -23.54 -51.77 29.96
N GLN A 787 -23.62 -51.64 31.27
CA GLN A 787 -23.93 -50.36 31.94
C GLN A 787 -22.70 -49.46 32.13
N GLY A 788 -21.50 -49.92 31.79
CA GLY A 788 -20.24 -49.23 32.05
C GLY A 788 -19.75 -49.42 33.48
N VAL A 789 -18.55 -48.89 33.77
CA VAL A 789 -17.92 -48.83 35.08
C VAL A 789 -17.93 -47.41 35.63
N ARG A 790 -17.79 -47.23 36.95
CA ARG A 790 -17.75 -45.93 37.56
C ARG A 790 -16.38 -45.30 37.33
N LEU A 791 -16.37 -44.18 36.60
CA LEU A 791 -15.16 -43.39 36.32
C LEU A 791 -14.88 -42.37 37.45
N ILE A 792 -15.94 -41.74 37.96
CA ILE A 792 -15.86 -40.71 39.01
C ILE A 792 -16.91 -40.98 40.08
N ARG A 793 -16.61 -40.65 41.33
CA ARG A 793 -17.59 -40.60 42.43
C ARG A 793 -18.14 -39.20 42.53
N LEU A 794 -19.40 -39.03 42.23
CA LEU A 794 -20.16 -37.80 42.28
C LEU A 794 -21.02 -37.80 43.58
N SER A 795 -21.32 -36.63 44.11
CA SER A 795 -22.36 -36.42 45.09
C SER A 795 -23.74 -36.54 44.48
N ASP A 796 -24.80 -36.64 45.28
CA ASP A 796 -26.16 -36.90 44.75
C ASP A 796 -26.71 -35.79 43.83
N GLU A 797 -26.17 -34.57 43.90
CA GLU A 797 -26.58 -33.42 43.08
C GLU A 797 -25.61 -33.11 41.96
N GLU A 798 -24.53 -33.86 41.84
CA GLU A 798 -23.44 -33.57 40.88
C GLU A 798 -23.55 -34.47 39.64
N LEU A 799 -23.40 -33.86 38.46
CA LEU A 799 -23.46 -34.60 37.18
C LEU A 799 -22.23 -34.27 36.34
N VAL A 800 -21.86 -35.23 35.53
CA VAL A 800 -20.86 -34.96 34.47
C VAL A 800 -21.52 -34.08 33.38
N ALA A 801 -20.90 -32.95 33.10
CA ALA A 801 -21.36 -31.99 32.09
C ALA A 801 -20.75 -32.29 30.71
N THR A 802 -19.42 -32.47 30.65
CA THR A 802 -18.72 -32.73 29.39
C THR A 802 -17.43 -33.53 29.62
N VAL A 803 -16.88 -34.03 28.50
CA VAL A 803 -15.65 -34.83 28.48
C VAL A 803 -14.74 -34.34 27.36
N ALA A 804 -13.49 -34.01 27.68
CA ALA A 804 -12.49 -33.60 26.74
C ALA A 804 -11.31 -34.59 26.68
N LYS A 805 -10.69 -34.72 25.53
CA LYS A 805 -9.41 -35.44 25.33
C LYS A 805 -8.26 -34.45 25.41
N VAL A 806 -7.16 -34.85 26.03
CA VAL A 806 -5.91 -34.10 26.04
C VAL A 806 -4.74 -35.03 25.75
N GLU A 807 -3.71 -34.52 25.12
CA GLU A 807 -2.47 -35.28 24.88
C GLU A 807 -1.78 -35.62 26.19
N LYS A 808 -1.18 -36.83 26.29
CA LYS A 808 -0.29 -37.16 27.42
C LYS A 808 0.93 -36.25 27.38
N GLU A 809 1.32 -35.73 28.52
CA GLU A 809 2.63 -35.09 28.65
C GLU A 809 3.70 -36.20 28.58
N GLU A 810 4.63 -36.10 27.65
CA GLU A 810 5.87 -36.87 27.70
C GLU A 810 6.69 -36.39 28.92
N GLU A 811 6.93 -37.28 29.89
CA GLU A 811 7.89 -37.05 30.94
C GLU A 811 9.26 -36.80 30.32
N SER A 812 9.77 -35.58 30.42
CA SER A 812 11.09 -35.24 29.92
C SER A 812 12.12 -36.02 30.70
N ILE A 813 12.92 -36.83 30.00
CA ILE A 813 14.07 -37.64 30.54
C ILE A 813 15.10 -36.74 31.27
N GLU A 814 14.98 -35.41 31.22
CA GLU A 814 15.84 -34.45 31.90
C GLU A 814 15.57 -34.34 33.44
N GLU A 815 14.39 -34.74 33.93
CA GLU A 815 14.15 -34.73 35.40
C GLU A 815 14.73 -35.96 36.09
N GLU A 816 14.82 -37.13 35.46
CA GLU A 816 15.46 -38.30 36.00
C GLU A 816 16.98 -38.15 36.14
N LEU A 817 17.63 -37.45 35.17
CA LEU A 817 19.07 -37.17 35.20
C LEU A 817 19.46 -36.16 36.31
N ASN A 818 18.60 -35.22 36.61
CA ASN A 818 18.82 -34.25 37.71
C ASN A 818 18.54 -34.84 39.12
N GLU A 819 17.71 -35.89 39.26
CA GLU A 819 17.53 -36.60 40.54
C GLU A 819 18.68 -37.60 40.77
N GLU A 820 19.25 -38.24 39.76
CA GLU A 820 20.41 -39.09 39.91
C GLU A 820 21.69 -38.27 40.20
N GLU A 821 21.92 -37.11 39.58
CA GLU A 821 23.04 -36.21 39.89
C GLU A 821 22.93 -35.63 41.32
N SER A 822 21.72 -35.35 41.83
CA SER A 822 21.51 -34.84 43.19
C SER A 822 21.67 -35.91 44.30
N ILE A 823 21.61 -37.21 43.94
CA ILE A 823 21.86 -38.35 44.87
C ILE A 823 23.36 -38.64 44.89
N GLU A 824 24.08 -38.53 43.77
CA GLU A 824 25.54 -38.71 43.74
C GLU A 824 26.33 -37.56 44.40
N GLU A 825 25.83 -36.32 44.39
CA GLU A 825 26.46 -35.20 45.12
C GLU A 825 26.27 -35.29 46.66
N ASN A 826 25.20 -35.92 47.15
CA ASN A 826 25.02 -36.08 48.58
C ASN A 826 25.82 -37.24 49.21
N ASP A 827 26.21 -38.25 48.43
CA ASP A 827 27.04 -39.34 48.94
C ASP A 827 28.56 -39.04 48.96
N GLN A 828 28.97 -37.89 48.32
CA GLN A 828 30.41 -37.45 48.40
C GLN A 828 30.69 -36.45 49.55
N VAL A 829 29.72 -36.09 50.40
CA VAL A 829 29.89 -35.16 51.53
C VAL A 829 29.93 -35.91 52.88
N GLU A 830 29.75 -37.25 52.93
CA GLU A 830 29.82 -38.07 54.15
C GLU A 830 31.02 -39.07 54.16
N GLU A 831 32.11 -38.87 53.39
CA GLU A 831 33.40 -39.53 53.67
C GLU A 831 34.49 -38.51 54.06
#